data_11763843b03c652d6b3f9b04fab62fd2
#
_entry.id   11763843b03c652d6b3f9b04fab62fd2
#
_cell.length_a   1.000
_cell.length_b   1.000
_cell.length_c   1.000
_cell.angle_alpha   90.00
_cell.angle_beta   90.00
_cell.angle_gamma   90.00
#
_symmetry.space_group_name_H-M   'P 1'
#
loop_
_entity.id
_entity.type
_entity.pdbx_description
1 polymer ?
#
loop_
_entity_poly.entity_id
_entity_poly.type
_entity_poly.pdbx_seq_one_letter_code
_entity_poly.pdbx_strand_id
1 'polypeptide(L)'
;MLSLADGTKVAGEACVMRYFARSAKPELYGEGSAAQAAEVDMWLDFAFAVTPATYMAVAERASKAMALRSHCVGHSLSLADLALWAAFCGAARWGAASRRPELAHLARWAALIACDPAVAATRAAHARPAYFKGDRKEGGKDAKGEAKGKGKGKGKDEGPAEIELPGAVMGKVCTRFPPEPSGYLHIGHVKAALLNDHFARKYKGKLILRFDDTNPSKEKDEFVENITKDLATLGIVADQVTYTSDWFDTILKKVEEHLKSGVFYIDDTPAEQMSTERFDGIESAWRSKKPEEMLPLWQEMLQGTERGQQCCVRARIDMQEKNKAMRDPVMARCNLTPHHRTDTKYKVYPTYDCACPLVDSLEGVTHALRSSEYHDRNALYNWMLEAHGVRKVEMWDFSRLNMMYTLMSKRKLQWFVDNKHVEGWYDPRFPTVQGMVRRGLTVQGLREFILLQGASKNVNLMEWEKLWHINKRIIDPVCPRHTAVLGETCVKVTMAGAPQFEVKTVPKHKKFEGAGVKATVVSPNMLIDAEDALVMSEGQEVTFMDLGNAFVRTIEKDASGKITHIGCELHLEGNVKTTKLKLHWLSTDSDLVELDLVDFGYLITKQKLEKDDDFKDVLNPETEFHTSARGDQNMRTLQKGEHLQLERKGYYVVDRPYMGPGQPIKLLSVPDGGKSKSQKR
;
A
#
# COMPACT_ATOMS: atom_id res chain seq x y z
N MET A 1 36.51 -3.91 0.04
CA MET A 1 37.64 -4.21 -0.89
C MET A 1 37.04 -4.76 -2.17
N LEU A 2 37.37 -4.19 -3.31
CA LEU A 2 36.96 -4.62 -4.66
C LEU A 2 38.14 -5.35 -5.30
N SER A 3 37.91 -6.55 -5.84
CA SER A 3 38.90 -7.28 -6.64
C SER A 3 38.55 -7.17 -8.12
N LEU A 4 39.49 -6.71 -8.93
CA LEU A 4 39.32 -6.55 -10.38
C LEU A 4 39.69 -7.85 -11.11
N ALA A 5 39.30 -7.97 -12.38
CA ALA A 5 39.54 -9.14 -13.18
C ALA A 5 41.05 -9.42 -13.43
N ASP A 6 41.88 -8.39 -13.36
CA ASP A 6 43.35 -8.46 -13.49
C ASP A 6 44.07 -8.80 -12.17
N GLY A 7 43.31 -9.08 -11.10
CA GLY A 7 43.82 -9.38 -9.76
C GLY A 7 44.12 -8.13 -8.90
N THR A 8 43.96 -6.93 -9.43
CA THR A 8 44.16 -5.69 -8.67
C THR A 8 43.11 -5.58 -7.56
N LYS A 9 43.51 -5.12 -6.38
CA LYS A 9 42.61 -4.91 -5.25
C LYS A 9 42.50 -3.42 -4.92
N VAL A 10 41.28 -2.90 -4.99
CA VAL A 10 40.94 -1.52 -4.61
C VAL A 10 40.33 -1.55 -3.21
N ALA A 11 40.97 -0.89 -2.26
CA ALA A 11 40.56 -0.85 -0.86
C ALA A 11 40.07 0.57 -0.47
N GLY A 12 39.06 0.64 0.43
CA GLY A 12 38.45 1.88 0.89
C GLY A 12 37.26 2.32 0.04
N GLU A 13 36.22 2.80 0.71
CA GLU A 13 34.95 3.19 0.07
C GLU A 13 35.16 4.28 -0.98
N ALA A 14 35.92 5.34 -0.63
CA ALA A 14 36.22 6.44 -1.54
C ALA A 14 36.96 5.98 -2.80
N CYS A 15 37.93 5.06 -2.68
CA CYS A 15 38.68 4.53 -3.80
C CYS A 15 37.81 3.68 -4.71
N VAL A 16 36.92 2.86 -4.15
CA VAL A 16 35.97 2.04 -4.91
C VAL A 16 34.97 2.94 -5.65
N MET A 17 34.45 3.98 -5.01
CA MET A 17 33.54 4.94 -5.63
C MET A 17 34.21 5.69 -6.80
N ARG A 18 35.45 6.18 -6.59
CA ARG A 18 36.24 6.83 -7.65
C ARG A 18 36.51 5.89 -8.84
N TYR A 19 36.82 4.64 -8.54
CA TYR A 19 37.04 3.62 -9.60
C TYR A 19 35.80 3.43 -10.46
N PHE A 20 34.64 3.20 -9.84
CA PHE A 20 33.39 3.00 -10.59
C PHE A 20 32.97 4.25 -11.37
N ALA A 21 33.07 5.44 -10.77
CA ALA A 21 32.73 6.67 -11.46
C ALA A 21 33.63 6.88 -12.68
N ARG A 22 34.95 6.72 -12.55
CA ARG A 22 35.89 6.91 -13.65
C ARG A 22 35.77 5.87 -14.79
N SER A 23 35.42 4.62 -14.43
CA SER A 23 35.36 3.52 -15.41
C SER A 23 33.97 3.35 -16.05
N ALA A 24 32.88 3.60 -15.35
CA ALA A 24 31.53 3.31 -15.81
C ALA A 24 30.65 4.55 -16.03
N LYS A 25 30.96 5.68 -15.34
CA LYS A 25 30.16 6.92 -15.35
C LYS A 25 31.07 8.16 -15.24
N PRO A 26 31.94 8.44 -16.22
CA PRO A 26 32.88 9.56 -16.16
C PRO A 26 32.22 10.93 -15.94
N GLU A 27 30.99 11.08 -16.42
CA GLU A 27 30.16 12.27 -16.22
C GLU A 27 29.93 12.61 -14.75
N LEU A 28 29.92 11.62 -13.87
CA LEU A 28 29.79 11.83 -12.41
C LEU A 28 31.10 12.32 -11.76
N TYR A 29 32.22 12.27 -12.51
CA TYR A 29 33.56 12.62 -11.99
C TYR A 29 34.21 13.80 -12.73
N GLY A 30 33.39 14.74 -13.23
CA GLY A 30 33.89 16.02 -13.74
C GLY A 30 34.10 16.10 -15.26
N GLU A 31 33.46 15.24 -16.07
CA GLU A 31 33.37 15.32 -17.52
C GLU A 31 34.69 15.63 -18.28
N GLY A 32 35.83 15.14 -17.76
CA GLY A 32 37.15 15.39 -18.32
C GLY A 32 37.82 16.69 -17.86
N SER A 33 37.20 17.52 -17.04
CA SER A 33 37.80 18.70 -16.41
C SER A 33 38.59 18.31 -15.17
N ALA A 34 39.90 18.53 -15.19
CA ALA A 34 40.74 18.28 -14.00
C ALA A 34 40.36 19.15 -12.80
N ALA A 35 39.84 20.35 -13.00
CA ALA A 35 39.37 21.24 -11.96
C ALA A 35 38.09 20.68 -11.27
N GLN A 36 37.12 20.22 -12.08
CA GLN A 36 35.91 19.61 -11.56
C GLN A 36 36.20 18.28 -10.84
N ALA A 37 37.08 17.46 -11.40
CA ALA A 37 37.51 16.22 -10.75
C ALA A 37 38.16 16.49 -9.38
N ALA A 38 39.00 17.53 -9.26
CA ALA A 38 39.57 17.94 -7.99
C ALA A 38 38.54 18.47 -7.01
N GLU A 39 37.51 19.18 -7.50
CA GLU A 39 36.39 19.63 -6.65
C GLU A 39 35.53 18.43 -6.19
N VAL A 40 35.30 17.41 -7.02
CA VAL A 40 34.66 16.15 -6.62
C VAL A 40 35.46 15.46 -5.52
N ASP A 41 36.79 15.37 -5.66
CA ASP A 41 37.66 14.76 -4.66
C ASP A 41 37.60 15.51 -3.32
N MET A 42 37.64 16.83 -3.35
CA MET A 42 37.48 17.66 -2.16
C MET A 42 36.16 17.37 -1.40
N TRP A 43 35.06 17.28 -2.13
CA TRP A 43 33.76 16.98 -1.55
C TRP A 43 33.64 15.54 -1.05
N LEU A 44 34.28 14.58 -1.72
CA LEU A 44 34.38 13.20 -1.25
C LEU A 44 35.09 13.13 0.10
N ASP A 45 36.26 13.78 0.22
CA ASP A 45 37.01 13.83 1.49
C ASP A 45 36.19 14.50 2.58
N PHE A 46 35.41 15.54 2.23
CA PHE A 46 34.50 16.21 3.15
C PHE A 46 33.34 15.29 3.58
N ALA A 47 32.79 14.49 2.68
CA ALA A 47 31.74 13.53 3.01
C ALA A 47 32.23 12.42 3.95
N PHE A 48 33.46 11.94 3.77
CA PHE A 48 34.07 10.94 4.65
C PHE A 48 34.50 11.48 5.99
N ALA A 49 34.59 12.81 6.17
CA ALA A 49 34.81 13.46 7.46
C ALA A 49 33.54 13.47 8.35
N VAL A 50 32.38 13.05 7.84
CA VAL A 50 31.13 12.99 8.60
C VAL A 50 31.15 11.79 9.55
N THR A 51 31.42 12.04 10.82
CA THR A 51 31.37 11.04 11.89
C THR A 51 30.30 11.44 12.92
N PRO A 52 29.88 10.56 13.83
CA PRO A 52 28.97 10.96 14.90
C PRO A 52 29.44 12.17 15.72
N ALA A 53 30.73 12.36 15.88
CA ALA A 53 31.32 13.50 16.61
C ALA A 53 31.36 14.80 15.80
N THR A 54 31.64 14.70 14.49
CA THR A 54 31.79 15.85 13.58
C THR A 54 30.52 16.26 12.87
N TYR A 55 29.46 15.43 12.93
CA TYR A 55 28.23 15.51 12.13
C TYR A 55 27.66 16.94 12.02
N MET A 56 27.40 17.60 13.14
CA MET A 56 26.78 18.93 13.12
C MET A 56 27.71 20.00 12.55
N ALA A 57 28.97 20.02 12.93
CA ALA A 57 29.95 20.99 12.44
C ALA A 57 30.17 20.86 10.92
N VAL A 58 30.23 19.61 10.41
CA VAL A 58 30.35 19.34 8.98
C VAL A 58 29.03 19.68 8.24
N ALA A 59 27.86 19.39 8.83
CA ALA A 59 26.58 19.75 8.28
C ALA A 59 26.35 21.24 8.13
N GLU A 60 26.76 22.06 9.13
CA GLU A 60 26.66 23.51 9.06
C GLU A 60 27.59 24.10 7.99
N ARG A 61 28.81 23.58 7.86
CA ARG A 61 29.72 23.98 6.78
C ARG A 61 29.18 23.63 5.42
N ALA A 62 28.65 22.41 5.26
CA ALA A 62 28.00 21.97 4.02
C ALA A 62 26.78 22.86 3.70
N SER A 63 25.94 23.19 4.68
CA SER A 63 24.78 24.05 4.50
C SER A 63 25.17 25.43 3.97
N LYS A 64 26.21 26.06 4.56
CA LYS A 64 26.72 27.34 4.07
C LYS A 64 27.26 27.25 2.64
N ALA A 65 27.97 26.20 2.30
CA ALA A 65 28.49 25.98 0.94
C ALA A 65 27.37 25.74 -0.08
N MET A 66 26.24 25.14 0.33
CA MET A 66 25.06 24.88 -0.54
C MET A 66 24.10 26.08 -0.65
N ALA A 67 24.37 27.21 -0.04
CA ALA A 67 23.48 28.37 -0.02
C ALA A 67 23.04 28.81 -1.43
N LEU A 68 23.98 28.87 -2.39
CA LEU A 68 23.75 29.27 -3.77
C LEU A 68 23.99 28.15 -4.79
N ARG A 69 24.08 26.90 -4.35
CA ARG A 69 24.37 25.75 -5.22
C ARG A 69 23.18 24.80 -5.28
N SER A 70 22.93 24.24 -6.44
CA SER A 70 22.02 23.11 -6.65
C SER A 70 22.71 21.77 -6.53
N HIS A 71 24.01 21.69 -6.88
CA HIS A 71 24.86 20.49 -6.81
C HIS A 71 26.20 20.84 -6.17
N CYS A 72 26.93 19.85 -5.69
CA CYS A 72 28.24 20.03 -5.09
C CYS A 72 29.25 20.60 -6.09
N VAL A 73 29.22 20.08 -7.32
CA VAL A 73 30.13 20.46 -8.39
C VAL A 73 29.32 20.79 -9.65
N GLY A 74 29.55 21.92 -10.26
CA GLY A 74 28.86 22.34 -11.48
C GLY A 74 27.34 22.48 -11.32
N HIS A 75 26.59 22.01 -12.33
CA HIS A 75 25.14 22.16 -12.43
C HIS A 75 24.39 20.81 -12.59
N SER A 76 25.10 19.69 -12.56
CA SER A 76 24.58 18.33 -12.71
C SER A 76 24.97 17.44 -11.53
N LEU A 77 24.28 16.30 -11.41
CA LEU A 77 24.57 15.30 -10.37
C LEU A 77 26.02 14.81 -10.51
N SER A 78 26.77 14.80 -9.43
CA SER A 78 28.14 14.33 -9.35
C SER A 78 28.32 13.24 -8.30
N LEU A 79 29.47 12.55 -8.33
CA LEU A 79 29.83 11.58 -7.30
C LEU A 79 29.90 12.24 -5.91
N ALA A 80 30.29 13.51 -5.86
CA ALA A 80 30.30 14.32 -4.64
C ALA A 80 28.91 14.45 -4.00
N ASP A 81 27.87 14.70 -4.84
CA ASP A 81 26.49 14.78 -4.36
C ASP A 81 26.02 13.44 -3.79
N LEU A 82 26.32 12.34 -4.44
CA LEU A 82 25.94 11.00 -3.98
C LEU A 82 26.60 10.64 -2.64
N ALA A 83 27.90 10.89 -2.53
CA ALA A 83 28.65 10.59 -1.31
C ALA A 83 28.19 11.45 -0.13
N LEU A 84 28.06 12.77 -0.34
CA LEU A 84 27.64 13.71 0.71
C LEU A 84 26.17 13.43 1.12
N TRP A 85 25.32 13.12 0.17
CA TRP A 85 23.94 12.76 0.43
C TRP A 85 23.85 11.47 1.28
N ALA A 86 24.61 10.44 0.93
CA ALA A 86 24.67 9.20 1.70
C ALA A 86 25.19 9.42 3.12
N ALA A 87 26.23 10.24 3.29
CA ALA A 87 26.83 10.55 4.59
C ALA A 87 25.85 11.24 5.54
N PHE A 88 25.06 12.20 5.06
CA PHE A 88 24.10 12.92 5.90
C PHE A 88 22.75 12.18 6.00
N CYS A 89 22.14 11.81 4.87
CA CYS A 89 20.80 11.24 4.85
C CYS A 89 20.75 9.80 5.35
N GLY A 90 21.87 9.06 5.27
CA GLY A 90 22.02 7.72 5.85
C GLY A 90 22.13 7.71 7.38
N ALA A 91 22.45 8.85 8.01
CA ALA A 91 22.60 8.94 9.46
C ALA A 91 21.25 9.05 10.18
N ALA A 92 21.09 8.31 11.29
CA ALA A 92 19.86 8.34 12.11
C ALA A 92 19.49 9.76 12.61
N ARG A 93 20.47 10.66 12.70
CA ARG A 93 20.29 12.06 13.14
C ARG A 93 19.70 12.98 12.07
N TRP A 94 19.70 12.58 10.79
CA TRP A 94 19.27 13.44 9.68
C TRP A 94 17.84 13.97 9.86
N GLY A 95 16.90 13.13 10.26
CA GLY A 95 15.51 13.53 10.44
C GLY A 95 15.30 14.67 11.45
N ALA A 96 16.18 14.80 12.46
CA ALA A 96 16.17 15.92 13.40
C ALA A 96 17.03 17.09 12.91
N ALA A 97 18.18 16.80 12.30
CA ALA A 97 19.12 17.81 11.82
C ALA A 97 18.56 18.63 10.65
N SER A 98 17.92 17.97 9.67
CA SER A 98 17.34 18.63 8.48
C SER A 98 16.26 19.66 8.77
N ARG A 99 15.73 19.69 10.00
CA ARG A 99 14.71 20.65 10.45
C ARG A 99 15.28 21.90 11.10
N ARG A 100 16.59 21.96 11.29
CA ARG A 100 17.24 23.11 11.90
C ARG A 100 17.38 24.25 10.90
N PRO A 101 17.07 25.51 11.28
CA PRO A 101 17.20 26.66 10.39
C PRO A 101 18.61 26.81 9.80
N GLU A 102 19.65 26.49 10.57
CA GLU A 102 21.05 26.60 10.18
C GLU A 102 21.38 25.60 9.02
N LEU A 103 20.60 24.55 8.87
CA LEU A 103 20.80 23.51 7.86
C LEU A 103 19.80 23.59 6.69
N ALA A 104 19.06 24.70 6.56
CA ALA A 104 18.04 24.87 5.54
C ALA A 104 18.56 24.65 4.10
N HIS A 105 19.76 25.16 3.80
CA HIS A 105 20.35 25.00 2.46
C HIS A 105 20.79 23.55 2.19
N LEU A 106 21.36 22.89 3.20
CA LEU A 106 21.70 21.47 3.10
C LEU A 106 20.45 20.59 2.96
N ALA A 107 19.38 20.90 3.69
CA ALA A 107 18.11 20.19 3.59
C ALA A 107 17.45 20.35 2.21
N ARG A 108 17.46 21.58 1.65
CA ARG A 108 16.99 21.86 0.29
C ARG A 108 17.79 21.07 -0.75
N TRP A 109 19.13 21.12 -0.67
CA TRP A 109 19.99 20.37 -1.57
C TRP A 109 19.76 18.85 -1.45
N ALA A 110 19.68 18.32 -0.23
CA ALA A 110 19.44 16.89 -0.01
C ALA A 110 18.08 16.42 -0.56
N ALA A 111 17.05 17.28 -0.50
CA ALA A 111 15.77 17.02 -1.11
C ALA A 111 15.85 16.99 -2.64
N LEU A 112 16.62 17.88 -3.26
CA LEU A 112 16.86 17.87 -4.71
C LEU A 112 17.54 16.57 -5.14
N ILE A 113 18.63 16.17 -4.49
CA ILE A 113 19.36 14.93 -4.83
C ILE A 113 18.45 13.70 -4.63
N ALA A 114 17.58 13.69 -3.61
CA ALA A 114 16.63 12.61 -3.39
C ALA A 114 15.58 12.44 -4.50
N CYS A 115 15.36 13.46 -5.34
CA CYS A 115 14.46 13.42 -6.49
C CYS A 115 15.11 12.78 -7.72
N ASP A 116 16.41 12.60 -7.75
CA ASP A 116 17.07 11.89 -8.85
C ASP A 116 16.55 10.44 -8.94
N PRO A 117 16.14 9.97 -10.13
CA PRO A 117 15.54 8.65 -10.30
C PRO A 117 16.40 7.49 -9.78
N ALA A 118 17.74 7.56 -9.98
CA ALA A 118 18.66 6.52 -9.54
C ALA A 118 18.82 6.54 -8.00
N VAL A 119 18.89 7.72 -7.40
CA VAL A 119 18.94 7.90 -5.93
C VAL A 119 17.62 7.44 -5.31
N ALA A 120 16.49 7.80 -5.89
CA ALA A 120 15.16 7.39 -5.43
C ALA A 120 14.98 5.87 -5.51
N ALA A 121 15.38 5.23 -6.61
CA ALA A 121 15.34 3.78 -6.78
C ALA A 121 16.26 3.06 -5.77
N THR A 122 17.50 3.55 -5.59
CA THR A 122 18.43 2.99 -4.61
C THR A 122 17.92 3.13 -3.17
N ARG A 123 17.34 4.29 -2.84
CA ARG A 123 16.70 4.53 -1.55
C ARG A 123 15.52 3.58 -1.31
N ALA A 124 14.68 3.36 -2.31
CA ALA A 124 13.57 2.42 -2.23
C ALA A 124 14.07 0.98 -2.03
N ALA A 125 15.11 0.56 -2.76
CA ALA A 125 15.72 -0.76 -2.65
C ALA A 125 16.40 -1.01 -1.28
N HIS A 126 16.91 0.05 -0.62
CA HIS A 126 17.63 -0.03 0.65
C HIS A 126 16.89 0.58 1.83
N ALA A 127 15.64 1.03 1.62
CA ALA A 127 14.79 1.52 2.70
C ALA A 127 14.52 0.38 3.69
N ARG A 128 15.21 0.40 4.83
CA ARG A 128 14.78 -0.41 5.96
C ARG A 128 13.37 0.05 6.33
N PRO A 129 12.40 -0.87 6.45
CA PRO A 129 11.07 -0.50 6.92
C PRO A 129 11.21 0.29 8.23
N ALA A 130 10.50 1.39 8.35
CA ALA A 130 10.52 2.27 9.53
C ALA A 130 10.04 1.58 10.84
N TYR A 131 9.83 0.29 10.80
CA TYR A 131 9.25 -0.56 11.85
C TYR A 131 10.20 -0.96 12.98
N PHE A 132 11.52 -0.68 12.88
CA PHE A 132 12.49 -1.03 13.92
C PHE A 132 13.10 0.18 14.61
N LYS A 133 12.26 1.06 15.20
CA LYS A 133 12.69 1.93 16.31
C LYS A 133 11.87 1.56 17.53
N GLY A 134 12.18 0.42 18.10
CA GLY A 134 11.85 0.12 19.49
C GLY A 134 12.67 1.03 20.40
N ASP A 135 12.00 1.90 21.12
CA ASP A 135 12.58 2.68 22.20
C ASP A 135 13.17 1.73 23.27
N ARG A 136 14.49 1.60 23.29
CA ARG A 136 15.19 1.16 24.51
C ARG A 136 15.06 2.26 25.53
N LYS A 137 14.10 2.15 26.43
CA LYS A 137 14.16 2.84 27.73
C LYS A 137 15.15 2.07 28.59
N GLU A 138 16.31 2.67 28.81
CA GLU A 138 17.20 2.27 29.91
C GLU A 138 16.52 2.56 31.25
N GLY A 139 16.70 1.63 32.18
CA GLY A 139 16.00 1.61 33.45
C GLY A 139 16.45 2.70 34.41
N GLY A 140 15.53 3.19 35.18
CA GLY A 140 15.73 3.92 36.43
C GLY A 140 14.72 3.40 37.43
N LYS A 141 15.20 2.88 38.53
CA LYS A 141 14.50 2.35 39.68
C LYS A 141 13.87 3.45 40.52
N ASP A 142 12.85 3.03 41.25
CA ASP A 142 12.33 3.47 42.55
C ASP A 142 11.36 4.66 42.59
N ALA A 143 10.09 4.35 42.95
CA ALA A 143 9.53 4.69 44.28
C ALA A 143 8.05 4.26 44.39
N LYS A 144 7.74 3.62 45.50
CA LYS A 144 6.40 3.22 45.98
C LYS A 144 5.54 4.44 46.36
N GLY A 145 4.24 4.32 46.10
CA GLY A 145 3.23 5.22 46.69
C GLY A 145 1.82 4.69 46.44
N GLU A 146 1.24 4.12 47.50
CA GLU A 146 -0.17 3.66 47.51
C GLU A 146 -1.15 4.85 47.49
N ALA A 147 -2.20 4.77 46.69
CA ALA A 147 -3.49 5.37 47.08
C ALA A 147 -4.63 4.70 46.32
N LYS A 148 -5.58 4.15 47.12
CA LYS A 148 -6.87 3.60 46.71
C LYS A 148 -7.79 4.71 46.18
N GLY A 149 -8.40 4.49 45.02
CA GLY A 149 -9.53 5.28 44.53
C GLY A 149 -10.39 4.47 43.56
N LYS A 150 -11.61 4.11 44.01
CA LYS A 150 -12.64 3.47 43.19
C LYS A 150 -13.12 4.41 42.08
N GLY A 151 -13.07 4.00 40.82
CA GLY A 151 -13.67 4.69 39.68
C GLY A 151 -14.06 3.72 38.59
N LYS A 152 -15.30 3.79 38.16
CA LYS A 152 -16.04 2.94 37.23
C LYS A 152 -15.33 2.69 35.91
N GLY A 153 -15.52 1.48 35.37
CA GLY A 153 -14.93 0.93 34.17
C GLY A 153 -15.03 1.79 32.93
N LYS A 154 -13.83 2.06 32.35
CA LYS A 154 -13.63 2.26 30.95
C LYS A 154 -12.95 1.00 30.42
N GLY A 155 -13.51 0.42 29.37
CA GLY A 155 -12.94 -0.74 28.71
C GLY A 155 -11.46 -0.51 28.44
N LYS A 156 -10.62 -1.41 28.92
CA LYS A 156 -9.22 -1.47 28.55
C LYS A 156 -9.19 -1.78 27.05
N ASP A 157 -8.60 -0.91 26.24
CA ASP A 157 -8.03 -1.30 24.95
C ASP A 157 -6.93 -2.32 25.26
N GLU A 158 -7.30 -3.59 25.30
CA GLU A 158 -6.32 -4.66 25.23
C GLU A 158 -5.73 -4.59 23.85
N GLY A 159 -4.43 -4.33 23.74
CA GLY A 159 -3.68 -4.42 22.50
C GLY A 159 -3.94 -5.78 21.84
N PRO A 160 -3.74 -5.89 20.52
CA PRO A 160 -4.04 -7.13 19.81
C PRO A 160 -3.34 -8.29 20.47
N ALA A 161 -4.10 -9.34 20.82
CA ALA A 161 -3.55 -10.57 21.36
C ALA A 161 -2.41 -11.03 20.45
N GLU A 162 -1.25 -11.27 21.03
CA GLU A 162 -0.05 -11.63 20.27
C GLU A 162 -0.29 -12.96 19.57
N ILE A 163 -0.39 -12.93 18.24
CA ILE A 163 -0.64 -14.12 17.42
C ILE A 163 0.63 -14.95 17.38
N GLU A 164 0.55 -16.22 17.77
CA GLU A 164 1.65 -17.17 17.69
C GLU A 164 1.38 -18.26 16.65
N LEU A 165 2.43 -18.75 16.00
CA LEU A 165 2.39 -19.91 15.13
C LEU A 165 2.72 -21.17 15.92
N PRO A 166 1.83 -22.18 15.96
CA PRO A 166 2.11 -23.46 16.61
C PRO A 166 3.34 -24.13 16.00
N GLY A 167 4.25 -24.61 16.84
CA GLY A 167 5.48 -25.30 16.40
C GLY A 167 6.55 -24.41 15.78
N ALA A 168 6.38 -23.09 15.79
CA ALA A 168 7.35 -22.16 15.24
C ALA A 168 8.65 -22.11 16.07
N VAL A 169 9.79 -22.23 15.40
CA VAL A 169 11.12 -22.14 16.00
C VAL A 169 11.83 -20.90 15.46
N MET A 170 12.38 -20.09 16.36
CA MET A 170 13.11 -18.87 15.99
C MET A 170 14.23 -19.18 14.99
N GLY A 171 14.30 -18.42 13.90
CA GLY A 171 15.29 -18.59 12.82
C GLY A 171 14.99 -19.72 11.82
N LYS A 172 13.98 -20.57 12.08
CA LYS A 172 13.67 -21.72 11.22
C LYS A 172 12.33 -21.63 10.49
N VAL A 173 11.50 -20.64 10.81
CA VAL A 173 10.22 -20.44 10.14
C VAL A 173 10.44 -20.06 8.67
N CYS A 174 9.78 -20.78 7.77
CA CYS A 174 9.69 -20.45 6.37
C CYS A 174 8.21 -20.42 5.97
N THR A 175 7.72 -19.27 5.56
CA THR A 175 6.36 -19.08 5.04
C THR A 175 6.41 -18.80 3.55
N ARG A 176 5.27 -18.90 2.87
CA ARG A 176 5.16 -18.54 1.46
C ARG A 176 3.86 -17.79 1.18
N PHE A 177 3.93 -16.83 0.29
CA PHE A 177 2.78 -16.22 -0.35
C PHE A 177 2.72 -16.71 -1.81
N PRO A 178 1.75 -17.59 -2.17
CA PRO A 178 1.67 -18.21 -3.49
C PRO A 178 0.52 -17.61 -4.32
N PRO A 179 0.64 -16.36 -4.85
CA PRO A 179 -0.41 -15.79 -5.69
C PRO A 179 -0.45 -16.45 -7.07
N GLU A 180 -1.67 -16.72 -7.58
CA GLU A 180 -1.89 -17.03 -8.99
C GLU A 180 -1.69 -15.72 -9.81
N PRO A 181 -0.80 -15.68 -10.82
CA PRO A 181 -0.54 -14.49 -11.62
C PRO A 181 -1.66 -14.26 -12.65
N SER A 182 -2.89 -14.10 -12.18
CA SER A 182 -4.12 -13.99 -12.98
C SER A 182 -4.89 -12.67 -12.76
N GLY A 183 -4.26 -11.68 -12.10
CA GLY A 183 -4.85 -10.36 -11.84
C GLY A 183 -4.17 -9.62 -10.70
N TYR A 184 -4.68 -8.44 -10.38
CA TYR A 184 -4.17 -7.55 -9.35
C TYR A 184 -4.47 -8.04 -7.93
N LEU A 185 -3.64 -7.65 -6.96
CA LEU A 185 -3.89 -7.96 -5.56
C LEU A 185 -5.03 -7.10 -5.01
N HIS A 186 -5.99 -7.75 -4.35
CA HIS A 186 -7.04 -7.08 -3.58
C HIS A 186 -6.85 -7.32 -2.08
N ILE A 187 -7.62 -6.62 -1.25
CA ILE A 187 -7.50 -6.64 0.21
C ILE A 187 -7.48 -8.05 0.83
N GLY A 188 -8.17 -9.02 0.22
CA GLY A 188 -8.12 -10.43 0.65
C GLY A 188 -6.74 -11.07 0.45
N HIS A 189 -6.08 -10.80 -0.68
CA HIS A 189 -4.70 -11.25 -0.93
C HIS A 189 -3.70 -10.52 -0.02
N VAL A 190 -3.95 -9.24 0.25
CA VAL A 190 -3.11 -8.44 1.16
C VAL A 190 -3.07 -9.05 2.55
N LYS A 191 -4.21 -9.56 3.06
CA LYS A 191 -4.23 -10.26 4.35
C LYS A 191 -3.30 -11.46 4.35
N ALA A 192 -3.35 -12.30 3.32
CA ALA A 192 -2.46 -13.45 3.20
C ALA A 192 -0.98 -13.02 3.12
N ALA A 193 -0.66 -12.04 2.26
CA ALA A 193 0.71 -11.55 2.10
C ALA A 193 1.29 -10.96 3.39
N LEU A 194 0.53 -10.09 4.07
CA LEU A 194 0.95 -9.45 5.31
C LEU A 194 1.11 -10.43 6.47
N LEU A 195 0.25 -11.46 6.59
CA LEU A 195 0.38 -12.49 7.62
C LEU A 195 1.62 -13.36 7.39
N ASN A 196 1.89 -13.77 6.15
CA ASN A 196 3.09 -14.53 5.81
C ASN A 196 4.36 -13.72 6.10
N ASP A 197 4.42 -12.45 5.69
CA ASP A 197 5.53 -11.55 5.99
C ASP A 197 5.67 -11.33 7.50
N HIS A 198 4.57 -11.06 8.22
CA HIS A 198 4.58 -10.85 9.66
C HIS A 198 5.22 -12.02 10.41
N PHE A 199 4.79 -13.26 10.14
CA PHE A 199 5.34 -14.43 10.81
C PHE A 199 6.78 -14.72 10.40
N ALA A 200 7.12 -14.57 9.11
CA ALA A 200 8.50 -14.72 8.68
C ALA A 200 9.41 -13.75 9.44
N ARG A 201 9.02 -12.47 9.57
CA ARG A 201 9.82 -11.45 10.29
C ARG A 201 9.79 -11.63 11.80
N LYS A 202 8.62 -11.94 12.40
CA LYS A 202 8.46 -12.19 13.84
C LYS A 202 9.42 -13.28 14.31
N TYR A 203 9.54 -14.37 13.56
CA TYR A 203 10.39 -15.50 13.91
C TYR A 203 11.80 -15.44 13.28
N LYS A 204 12.21 -14.30 12.69
CA LYS A 204 13.51 -14.12 12.00
C LYS A 204 13.75 -15.25 10.95
N GLY A 205 12.70 -15.65 10.31
CA GLY A 205 12.66 -16.70 9.29
C GLY A 205 12.69 -16.13 7.86
N LYS A 206 12.14 -16.91 6.91
CA LYS A 206 12.13 -16.59 5.48
C LYS A 206 10.70 -16.48 4.94
N LEU A 207 10.51 -15.57 3.98
CA LEU A 207 9.31 -15.46 3.16
C LEU A 207 9.65 -15.82 1.71
N ILE A 208 8.96 -16.81 1.16
CA ILE A 208 9.00 -17.15 -0.27
C ILE A 208 7.81 -16.50 -0.97
N LEU A 209 8.07 -15.75 -2.03
CA LEU A 209 7.05 -15.38 -3.02
C LEU A 209 7.09 -16.44 -4.12
N ARG A 210 6.07 -17.31 -4.18
CA ARG A 210 5.96 -18.32 -5.21
C ARG A 210 4.77 -18.04 -6.10
N PHE A 211 5.01 -17.72 -7.35
CA PHE A 211 3.93 -17.60 -8.31
C PHE A 211 3.35 -18.99 -8.63
N ASP A 212 2.06 -19.18 -8.32
CA ASP A 212 1.35 -20.41 -8.66
C ASP A 212 0.86 -20.35 -10.10
N ASP A 213 1.76 -20.69 -11.01
CA ASP A 213 1.60 -20.66 -12.46
C ASP A 213 1.25 -22.05 -13.02
N THR A 214 0.22 -22.69 -12.44
CA THR A 214 -0.25 -24.03 -12.83
C THR A 214 -1.37 -23.99 -13.88
N ASN A 215 -1.86 -22.80 -14.26
CA ASN A 215 -2.98 -22.64 -15.18
C ASN A 215 -2.68 -21.64 -16.31
N PRO A 216 -2.06 -22.09 -17.40
CA PRO A 216 -1.61 -21.23 -18.49
C PRO A 216 -2.74 -20.41 -19.17
N SER A 217 -3.99 -20.83 -19.04
CA SER A 217 -5.12 -20.12 -19.66
C SER A 217 -5.46 -18.79 -18.99
N LYS A 218 -4.88 -18.46 -17.82
CA LYS A 218 -5.21 -17.25 -17.04
C LYS A 218 -4.02 -16.38 -16.72
N GLU A 219 -2.82 -16.90 -16.85
CA GLU A 219 -1.59 -16.31 -16.35
C GLU A 219 -0.95 -15.39 -17.39
N LYS A 220 -0.39 -14.28 -16.95
CA LYS A 220 0.32 -13.29 -17.80
C LYS A 220 1.45 -12.65 -17.02
N ASP A 221 2.55 -12.33 -17.73
CA ASP A 221 3.72 -11.64 -17.17
C ASP A 221 3.35 -10.27 -16.59
N GLU A 222 2.41 -9.55 -17.20
CA GLU A 222 1.88 -8.29 -16.68
C GLU A 222 1.39 -8.42 -15.22
N PHE A 223 0.74 -9.54 -14.88
CA PHE A 223 0.25 -9.76 -13.51
C PHE A 223 1.37 -10.08 -12.53
N VAL A 224 2.44 -10.77 -12.97
CA VAL A 224 3.66 -11.00 -12.17
C VAL A 224 4.30 -9.67 -11.78
N GLU A 225 4.45 -8.76 -12.74
CA GLU A 225 5.00 -7.42 -12.49
C GLU A 225 4.11 -6.60 -11.53
N ASN A 226 2.80 -6.59 -11.77
CA ASN A 226 1.86 -5.83 -10.93
C ASN A 226 1.81 -6.37 -9.49
N ILE A 227 1.79 -7.69 -9.30
CA ILE A 227 1.85 -8.31 -7.97
C ILE A 227 3.15 -7.93 -7.26
N THR A 228 4.27 -7.94 -7.97
CA THR A 228 5.57 -7.54 -7.42
C THR A 228 5.58 -6.06 -6.99
N LYS A 229 5.02 -5.17 -7.82
CA LYS A 229 4.86 -3.74 -7.50
C LYS A 229 3.94 -3.52 -6.28
N ASP A 230 2.83 -4.26 -6.22
CA ASP A 230 1.89 -4.18 -5.10
C ASP A 230 2.54 -4.63 -3.79
N LEU A 231 3.32 -5.72 -3.80
CA LEU A 231 4.08 -6.18 -2.63
C LEU A 231 5.13 -5.16 -2.20
N ALA A 232 5.86 -4.57 -3.15
CA ALA A 232 6.81 -3.50 -2.87
C ALA A 232 6.11 -2.28 -2.23
N THR A 233 4.94 -1.89 -2.73
CA THR A 233 4.10 -0.82 -2.15
C THR A 233 3.70 -1.15 -0.71
N LEU A 234 3.37 -2.41 -0.41
CA LEU A 234 3.06 -2.88 0.95
C LEU A 234 4.30 -3.01 1.86
N GLY A 235 5.50 -2.74 1.34
CA GLY A 235 6.76 -2.93 2.06
C GLY A 235 7.08 -4.39 2.35
N ILE A 236 6.56 -5.32 1.55
CA ILE A 236 6.85 -6.76 1.65
C ILE A 236 7.99 -7.10 0.71
N VAL A 237 9.08 -7.59 1.27
CA VAL A 237 10.26 -8.04 0.52
C VAL A 237 10.41 -9.54 0.75
N ALA A 238 10.22 -10.32 -0.32
CA ALA A 238 10.45 -11.77 -0.27
C ALA A 238 11.96 -12.06 -0.22
N ASP A 239 12.34 -13.07 0.57
CA ASP A 239 13.73 -13.54 0.64
C ASP A 239 14.08 -14.41 -0.58
N GLN A 240 13.07 -14.98 -1.23
CA GLN A 240 13.20 -15.78 -2.44
C GLN A 240 11.94 -15.63 -3.30
N VAL A 241 12.13 -15.61 -4.62
CA VAL A 241 11.05 -15.64 -5.62
C VAL A 241 11.18 -16.92 -6.43
N THR A 242 10.10 -17.68 -6.52
CA THR A 242 10.03 -18.98 -7.22
C THR A 242 8.74 -19.09 -8.01
N TYR A 243 8.65 -20.09 -8.86
CA TYR A 243 7.48 -20.41 -9.65
C TYR A 243 7.14 -21.89 -9.49
N THR A 244 5.86 -22.24 -9.49
CA THR A 244 5.45 -23.65 -9.47
C THR A 244 5.96 -24.36 -10.73
N SER A 245 6.04 -23.68 -11.85
CA SER A 245 6.59 -24.19 -13.11
C SER A 245 8.08 -24.59 -13.04
N ASP A 246 8.85 -24.07 -12.08
CA ASP A 246 10.24 -24.51 -11.86
C ASP A 246 10.32 -26.00 -11.45
N TRP A 247 9.22 -26.54 -10.93
CA TRP A 247 9.10 -27.90 -10.41
C TRP A 247 8.30 -28.85 -11.30
N PHE A 248 7.82 -28.42 -12.50
CA PHE A 248 6.92 -29.25 -13.32
C PHE A 248 7.51 -30.59 -13.69
N ASP A 249 8.80 -30.67 -14.07
CA ASP A 249 9.44 -31.94 -14.36
C ASP A 249 9.43 -32.89 -13.15
N THR A 250 9.68 -32.35 -11.94
CA THR A 250 9.64 -33.12 -10.69
C THR A 250 8.22 -33.57 -10.35
N ILE A 251 7.22 -32.67 -10.51
CA ILE A 251 5.81 -32.98 -10.21
C ILE A 251 5.29 -34.04 -11.16
N LEU A 252 5.52 -33.92 -12.48
CA LEU A 252 5.05 -34.87 -13.47
C LEU A 252 5.72 -36.24 -13.31
N LYS A 253 7.01 -36.28 -12.94
CA LYS A 253 7.68 -37.54 -12.58
C LYS A 253 7.04 -38.19 -11.37
N LYS A 254 6.68 -37.42 -10.33
CA LYS A 254 5.96 -37.95 -9.15
C LYS A 254 4.58 -38.47 -9.52
N VAL A 255 3.84 -37.76 -10.38
CA VAL A 255 2.54 -38.22 -10.92
C VAL A 255 2.71 -39.59 -11.61
N GLU A 256 3.74 -39.76 -12.46
CA GLU A 256 4.02 -41.03 -13.13
C GLU A 256 4.39 -42.16 -12.14
N GLU A 257 5.21 -41.86 -11.12
CA GLU A 257 5.53 -42.78 -10.05
C GLU A 257 4.26 -43.27 -9.33
N HIS A 258 3.31 -42.37 -9.05
CA HIS A 258 2.04 -42.72 -8.42
C HIS A 258 1.08 -43.47 -9.34
N LEU A 259 1.12 -43.25 -10.65
CA LEU A 259 0.38 -44.07 -11.61
C LEU A 259 0.93 -45.50 -11.64
N LYS A 260 2.25 -45.65 -11.65
CA LYS A 260 2.91 -46.98 -11.62
C LYS A 260 2.64 -47.76 -10.33
N SER A 261 2.54 -47.07 -9.20
CA SER A 261 2.23 -47.69 -7.90
C SER A 261 0.73 -47.87 -7.63
N GLY A 262 -0.14 -47.35 -8.51
CA GLY A 262 -1.58 -47.44 -8.36
C GLY A 262 -2.17 -46.50 -7.32
N VAL A 263 -1.39 -45.55 -6.78
CA VAL A 263 -1.86 -44.46 -5.90
C VAL A 263 -2.68 -43.46 -6.66
N PHE A 264 -2.35 -43.23 -7.95
CA PHE A 264 -3.15 -42.46 -8.89
C PHE A 264 -3.69 -43.37 -9.99
N TYR A 265 -4.75 -42.90 -10.67
CA TYR A 265 -5.31 -43.51 -11.84
C TYR A 265 -5.74 -42.46 -12.86
N ILE A 266 -5.92 -42.87 -14.11
CA ILE A 266 -6.39 -42.00 -15.18
C ILE A 266 -7.88 -42.27 -15.39
N ASP A 267 -8.64 -41.19 -15.61
CA ASP A 267 -10.08 -41.19 -15.76
C ASP A 267 -10.47 -40.30 -16.93
N ASP A 268 -11.29 -40.83 -17.82
CA ASP A 268 -11.85 -40.12 -18.98
C ASP A 268 -13.33 -39.75 -18.82
N THR A 269 -13.88 -39.91 -17.61
CA THR A 269 -15.24 -39.54 -17.30
C THR A 269 -15.43 -38.03 -17.56
N PRO A 270 -16.49 -37.62 -18.33
CA PRO A 270 -16.77 -36.22 -18.58
C PRO A 270 -16.92 -35.40 -17.29
N ALA A 271 -16.46 -34.16 -17.31
CA ALA A 271 -16.35 -33.32 -16.12
C ALA A 271 -17.65 -33.16 -15.31
N GLU A 272 -18.79 -33.03 -15.98
CA GLU A 272 -20.11 -32.91 -15.34
C GLU A 272 -20.52 -34.20 -14.63
N GLN A 273 -20.35 -35.34 -15.31
CA GLN A 273 -20.62 -36.66 -14.75
C GLN A 273 -19.70 -36.94 -13.57
N MET A 274 -18.41 -36.67 -13.70
CA MET A 274 -17.42 -36.80 -12.60
C MET A 274 -17.81 -35.95 -11.39
N SER A 275 -18.29 -34.75 -11.62
CA SER A 275 -18.75 -33.84 -10.53
C SER A 275 -19.93 -34.48 -9.77
N THR A 276 -20.89 -35.05 -10.48
CA THR A 276 -22.06 -35.73 -9.90
C THR A 276 -21.62 -36.99 -9.16
N GLU A 277 -20.81 -37.86 -9.79
CA GLU A 277 -20.29 -39.09 -9.17
C GLU A 277 -19.51 -38.80 -7.90
N ARG A 278 -18.64 -37.78 -7.89
CA ARG A 278 -17.92 -37.34 -6.68
C ARG A 278 -18.87 -36.80 -5.61
N PHE A 279 -19.93 -36.10 -6.01
CA PHE A 279 -20.92 -35.60 -5.06
C PHE A 279 -21.68 -36.76 -4.38
N ASP A 280 -22.07 -37.79 -5.15
CA ASP A 280 -22.87 -38.93 -4.71
C ASP A 280 -22.03 -40.08 -4.14
N GLY A 281 -20.69 -40.04 -4.31
CA GLY A 281 -19.77 -41.08 -3.84
C GLY A 281 -19.71 -42.32 -4.77
N ILE A 282 -19.99 -42.12 -6.07
CA ILE A 282 -19.97 -43.20 -7.07
C ILE A 282 -18.54 -43.36 -7.61
N GLU A 283 -18.00 -44.57 -7.58
CA GLU A 283 -16.70 -44.88 -8.12
C GLU A 283 -16.69 -44.85 -9.65
N SER A 284 -15.66 -44.23 -10.24
CA SER A 284 -15.44 -44.32 -11.70
C SER A 284 -15.06 -45.74 -12.11
N ALA A 285 -15.49 -46.14 -13.30
CA ALA A 285 -15.09 -47.40 -13.91
C ALA A 285 -13.57 -47.57 -14.08
N TRP A 286 -12.84 -46.46 -14.15
CA TRP A 286 -11.39 -46.44 -14.27
C TRP A 286 -10.66 -46.71 -12.95
N ARG A 287 -11.32 -46.51 -11.82
CA ARG A 287 -10.73 -46.66 -10.50
C ARG A 287 -10.15 -48.06 -10.21
N SER A 288 -10.79 -49.11 -10.74
CA SER A 288 -10.40 -50.47 -10.54
C SER A 288 -9.37 -51.00 -11.56
N LYS A 289 -9.06 -50.20 -12.59
CA LYS A 289 -8.09 -50.59 -13.65
C LYS A 289 -6.67 -50.66 -13.11
N LYS A 290 -5.86 -51.52 -13.74
CA LYS A 290 -4.46 -51.75 -13.36
C LYS A 290 -3.52 -50.67 -13.90
N PRO A 291 -2.35 -50.45 -13.26
CA PRO A 291 -1.35 -49.47 -13.71
C PRO A 291 -0.93 -49.65 -15.17
N GLU A 292 -0.82 -50.89 -15.64
CA GLU A 292 -0.42 -51.21 -17.01
C GLU A 292 -1.38 -50.69 -18.07
N GLU A 293 -2.66 -50.57 -17.72
CA GLU A 293 -3.70 -49.98 -18.59
C GLU A 293 -3.63 -48.45 -18.58
N MET A 294 -3.09 -47.82 -17.53
CA MET A 294 -3.03 -46.38 -17.34
C MET A 294 -1.83 -45.73 -18.03
N LEU A 295 -0.69 -46.41 -18.07
CA LEU A 295 0.55 -45.84 -18.61
C LEU A 295 0.46 -45.44 -20.09
N PRO A 296 -0.21 -46.22 -20.99
CA PRO A 296 -0.42 -45.75 -22.35
C PRO A 296 -1.23 -44.44 -22.42
N LEU A 297 -2.31 -44.33 -21.62
CA LEU A 297 -3.09 -43.10 -21.54
C LEU A 297 -2.29 -41.91 -20.99
N TRP A 298 -1.37 -42.18 -20.04
CA TRP A 298 -0.43 -41.16 -19.57
C TRP A 298 0.45 -40.61 -20.69
N GLN A 299 0.94 -41.46 -21.58
CA GLN A 299 1.71 -41.04 -22.74
C GLN A 299 0.86 -40.21 -23.72
N GLU A 300 -0.40 -40.59 -23.93
CA GLU A 300 -1.37 -39.82 -24.73
C GLU A 300 -1.60 -38.41 -24.14
N MET A 301 -1.73 -38.31 -22.79
CA MET A 301 -1.84 -37.04 -22.09
C MET A 301 -0.59 -36.17 -22.28
N LEU A 302 0.61 -36.75 -22.09
CA LEU A 302 1.88 -36.03 -22.27
C LEU A 302 2.08 -35.53 -23.71
N GLN A 303 1.58 -36.27 -24.72
CA GLN A 303 1.60 -35.87 -26.13
C GLN A 303 0.47 -34.88 -26.46
N GLY A 304 -0.56 -34.76 -25.61
CA GLY A 304 -1.71 -33.88 -25.82
C GLY A 304 -2.60 -34.31 -26.98
N THR A 305 -2.70 -35.60 -27.23
CA THR A 305 -3.59 -36.17 -28.27
C THR A 305 -5.08 -35.91 -27.92
N GLU A 306 -5.98 -36.04 -28.86
CA GLU A 306 -7.43 -35.88 -28.61
C GLU A 306 -7.90 -36.80 -27.47
N ARG A 307 -7.40 -38.03 -27.43
CA ARG A 307 -7.71 -38.99 -26.37
C ARG A 307 -7.13 -38.53 -25.03
N GLY A 308 -5.86 -38.10 -25.01
CA GLY A 308 -5.20 -37.60 -23.83
C GLY A 308 -5.88 -36.33 -23.24
N GLN A 309 -6.42 -35.47 -24.08
CA GLN A 309 -7.15 -34.27 -23.65
C GLN A 309 -8.47 -34.57 -22.94
N GLN A 310 -9.09 -35.72 -23.24
CA GLN A 310 -10.29 -36.19 -22.55
C GLN A 310 -10.00 -36.78 -21.17
N CYS A 311 -8.74 -37.11 -20.88
CA CYS A 311 -8.33 -37.76 -19.66
C CYS A 311 -7.88 -36.75 -18.58
N CYS A 312 -8.02 -37.14 -17.32
CA CYS A 312 -7.38 -36.50 -16.18
C CYS A 312 -6.77 -37.53 -15.24
N VAL A 313 -5.79 -37.13 -14.43
CA VAL A 313 -5.22 -37.95 -13.36
C VAL A 313 -5.99 -37.72 -12.07
N ARG A 314 -6.41 -38.76 -11.38
CA ARG A 314 -7.08 -38.71 -10.08
C ARG A 314 -6.31 -39.45 -9.03
N ALA A 315 -6.33 -38.95 -7.78
CA ALA A 315 -5.80 -39.68 -6.63
C ALA A 315 -6.83 -40.76 -6.22
N ARG A 316 -6.32 -41.96 -5.87
CA ARG A 316 -7.16 -43.08 -5.39
C ARG A 316 -7.18 -43.03 -3.87
N ILE A 317 -8.19 -42.33 -3.30
CA ILE A 317 -8.32 -42.14 -1.86
C ILE A 317 -9.53 -42.93 -1.34
N ASP A 318 -10.71 -42.28 -1.28
CA ASP A 318 -11.94 -42.93 -0.81
C ASP A 318 -13.16 -42.17 -1.35
N MET A 319 -13.96 -42.82 -2.18
CA MET A 319 -15.18 -42.22 -2.74
C MET A 319 -16.34 -42.14 -1.73
N GLN A 320 -16.25 -42.85 -0.60
CA GLN A 320 -17.24 -42.80 0.49
C GLN A 320 -16.90 -41.79 1.59
N GLU A 321 -15.73 -41.14 1.49
CA GLU A 321 -15.31 -40.17 2.50
C GLU A 321 -16.32 -39.04 2.66
N LYS A 322 -16.65 -38.67 3.91
CA LYS A 322 -17.57 -37.55 4.22
C LYS A 322 -17.05 -36.21 3.68
N ASN A 323 -15.76 -36.02 3.79
CA ASN A 323 -15.07 -34.86 3.20
C ASN A 323 -14.96 -35.05 1.68
N LYS A 324 -15.82 -34.36 0.92
CA LYS A 324 -15.86 -34.46 -0.54
C LYS A 324 -14.54 -34.06 -1.23
N ALA A 325 -13.68 -33.30 -0.58
CA ALA A 325 -12.34 -32.99 -1.10
C ALA A 325 -11.45 -34.23 -1.22
N MET A 326 -11.70 -35.27 -0.40
CA MET A 326 -10.98 -36.54 -0.39
C MET A 326 -11.55 -37.57 -1.38
N ARG A 327 -12.69 -37.32 -2.03
CA ARG A 327 -13.32 -38.23 -2.98
C ARG A 327 -12.61 -38.21 -4.33
N ASP A 328 -11.52 -38.93 -4.42
CA ASP A 328 -10.67 -39.13 -5.60
C ASP A 328 -10.50 -37.82 -6.41
N PRO A 329 -9.83 -36.81 -5.85
CA PRO A 329 -9.64 -35.51 -6.48
C PRO A 329 -8.78 -35.57 -7.73
N VAL A 330 -8.99 -34.63 -8.66
CA VAL A 330 -8.18 -34.47 -9.87
C VAL A 330 -6.82 -33.88 -9.50
N MET A 331 -5.73 -34.55 -9.92
CA MET A 331 -4.35 -34.19 -9.66
C MET A 331 -3.67 -33.50 -10.84
N ALA A 332 -3.97 -33.94 -12.08
CA ALA A 332 -3.43 -33.32 -13.29
C ALA A 332 -4.40 -33.45 -14.46
N ARG A 333 -4.28 -32.56 -15.42
CA ARG A 333 -5.11 -32.52 -16.64
C ARG A 333 -4.35 -31.91 -17.82
N CYS A 334 -4.79 -32.21 -19.05
CA CYS A 334 -4.26 -31.56 -20.23
C CYS A 334 -4.72 -30.11 -20.37
N ASN A 335 -3.79 -29.26 -20.82
CA ASN A 335 -4.06 -27.91 -21.27
C ASN A 335 -3.05 -27.57 -22.38
N LEU A 336 -3.54 -27.23 -23.57
CA LEU A 336 -2.67 -26.93 -24.72
C LEU A 336 -2.38 -25.43 -24.89
N THR A 337 -2.92 -24.57 -24.01
CA THR A 337 -2.61 -23.16 -24.02
C THR A 337 -1.12 -22.96 -23.73
N PRO A 338 -0.37 -22.19 -24.54
CA PRO A 338 1.04 -21.89 -24.26
C PRO A 338 1.18 -21.23 -22.89
N HIS A 339 2.14 -21.72 -22.13
CA HIS A 339 2.44 -21.19 -20.79
C HIS A 339 3.39 -20.00 -20.87
N HIS A 340 3.15 -18.94 -20.10
CA HIS A 340 3.91 -17.68 -20.19
C HIS A 340 5.43 -17.83 -19.96
N ARG A 341 5.90 -18.87 -19.25
CA ARG A 341 7.33 -19.14 -18.99
C ARG A 341 7.89 -20.34 -19.75
N THR A 342 7.09 -21.38 -19.96
CA THR A 342 7.54 -22.65 -20.52
C THR A 342 6.99 -22.93 -21.91
N ASP A 343 6.22 -21.98 -22.44
CA ASP A 343 5.59 -22.04 -23.76
C ASP A 343 4.83 -23.38 -23.98
N THR A 344 5.13 -24.12 -25.01
CA THR A 344 4.47 -25.39 -25.37
C THR A 344 5.17 -26.64 -24.83
N LYS A 345 6.17 -26.48 -23.94
CA LYS A 345 6.96 -27.59 -23.38
C LYS A 345 6.09 -28.64 -22.71
N TYR A 346 5.11 -28.22 -21.93
CA TYR A 346 4.20 -29.10 -21.20
C TYR A 346 2.81 -29.09 -21.83
N LYS A 347 2.15 -30.22 -21.78
CA LYS A 347 0.76 -30.42 -22.20
C LYS A 347 -0.14 -30.88 -21.06
N VAL A 348 0.48 -31.38 -19.98
CA VAL A 348 -0.18 -31.78 -18.75
C VAL A 348 0.25 -30.83 -17.64
N TYR A 349 -0.73 -30.33 -16.92
CA TYR A 349 -0.54 -29.40 -15.81
C TYR A 349 -1.10 -29.97 -14.51
N PRO A 350 -0.37 -29.89 -13.40
CA PRO A 350 -0.88 -30.31 -12.11
C PRO A 350 -1.94 -29.34 -11.60
N THR A 351 -2.85 -29.84 -10.77
CA THR A 351 -3.73 -28.97 -9.99
C THR A 351 -3.00 -28.42 -8.77
N TYR A 352 -3.55 -27.37 -8.14
CA TYR A 352 -3.05 -26.82 -6.88
C TYR A 352 -2.87 -27.91 -5.80
N ASP A 353 -3.85 -28.82 -5.66
CA ASP A 353 -3.81 -29.86 -4.63
C ASP A 353 -2.69 -30.90 -4.86
N CYS A 354 -2.26 -31.09 -6.11
CA CYS A 354 -1.14 -31.93 -6.46
C CYS A 354 0.21 -31.21 -6.25
N ALA A 355 0.34 -29.99 -6.76
CA ALA A 355 1.61 -29.26 -6.80
C ALA A 355 2.00 -28.67 -5.45
N CYS A 356 1.06 -27.96 -4.79
CA CYS A 356 1.38 -27.13 -3.63
C CYS A 356 1.99 -27.90 -2.45
N PRO A 357 1.48 -29.07 -2.01
CA PRO A 357 2.08 -29.82 -0.90
C PRO A 357 3.53 -30.25 -1.21
N LEU A 358 3.76 -30.75 -2.40
CA LEU A 358 5.08 -31.22 -2.84
C LEU A 358 6.08 -30.06 -2.88
N VAL A 359 5.72 -28.97 -3.54
CA VAL A 359 6.61 -27.81 -3.70
C VAL A 359 6.85 -27.11 -2.36
N ASP A 360 5.83 -26.98 -1.50
CA ASP A 360 6.01 -26.44 -0.13
C ASP A 360 7.06 -27.24 0.64
N SER A 361 7.04 -28.57 0.55
CA SER A 361 8.03 -29.43 1.21
C SER A 361 9.42 -29.27 0.60
N LEU A 362 9.55 -29.25 -0.74
CA LEU A 362 10.84 -29.16 -1.44
C LEU A 362 11.52 -27.80 -1.22
N GLU A 363 10.76 -26.71 -1.19
CA GLU A 363 11.27 -25.35 -0.94
C GLU A 363 11.56 -25.07 0.55
N GLY A 364 11.30 -26.03 1.44
CA GLY A 364 11.58 -25.89 2.86
C GLY A 364 10.55 -25.06 3.63
N VAL A 365 9.35 -24.85 3.08
CA VAL A 365 8.24 -24.18 3.79
C VAL A 365 7.91 -24.96 5.06
N THR A 366 7.95 -24.30 6.21
CA THR A 366 7.63 -24.92 7.50
C THR A 366 6.17 -24.75 7.88
N HIS A 367 5.60 -23.60 7.53
CA HIS A 367 4.22 -23.24 7.87
C HIS A 367 3.48 -22.75 6.62
N ALA A 368 2.45 -23.46 6.23
CA ALA A 368 1.55 -23.09 5.15
C ALA A 368 0.34 -22.35 5.71
N LEU A 369 0.35 -21.01 5.60
CA LEU A 369 -0.78 -20.19 5.99
C LEU A 369 -1.83 -20.22 4.88
N ARG A 370 -3.08 -20.57 5.24
CA ARG A 370 -4.18 -20.73 4.29
C ARG A 370 -5.45 -20.05 4.80
N SER A 371 -6.30 -19.57 3.90
CA SER A 371 -7.62 -19.10 4.32
C SER A 371 -8.50 -20.27 4.76
N SER A 372 -9.38 -20.05 5.71
CA SER A 372 -10.31 -21.06 6.26
C SER A 372 -11.23 -21.70 5.21
N GLU A 373 -11.35 -21.12 4.02
CA GLU A 373 -12.05 -21.73 2.87
C GLU A 373 -11.36 -23.01 2.37
N TYR A 374 -10.07 -23.15 2.62
CA TYR A 374 -9.28 -24.33 2.28
C TYR A 374 -9.27 -25.40 3.39
N HIS A 375 -10.00 -25.18 4.49
CA HIS A 375 -9.97 -26.08 5.65
C HIS A 375 -10.31 -27.52 5.25
N ASP A 376 -11.34 -27.73 4.44
CA ASP A 376 -11.74 -29.06 3.94
C ASP A 376 -10.65 -29.77 3.13
N ARG A 377 -9.71 -28.99 2.55
CA ARG A 377 -8.58 -29.52 1.78
C ARG A 377 -7.34 -29.78 2.62
N ASN A 378 -7.38 -29.51 3.92
CA ASN A 378 -6.21 -29.77 4.79
C ASN A 378 -5.91 -31.27 4.91
N ALA A 379 -6.95 -32.11 4.94
CA ALA A 379 -6.79 -33.56 4.92
C ALA A 379 -6.10 -34.03 3.63
N LEU A 380 -6.54 -33.52 2.48
CA LEU A 380 -5.94 -33.81 1.18
C LEU A 380 -4.48 -33.34 1.10
N TYR A 381 -4.17 -32.18 1.61
CA TYR A 381 -2.81 -31.64 1.65
C TYR A 381 -1.86 -32.56 2.43
N ASN A 382 -2.27 -33.01 3.62
CA ASN A 382 -1.49 -33.97 4.42
C ASN A 382 -1.35 -35.33 3.73
N TRP A 383 -2.44 -35.85 3.17
CA TRP A 383 -2.43 -37.09 2.41
C TRP A 383 -1.42 -37.03 1.24
N MET A 384 -1.35 -35.91 0.54
CA MET A 384 -0.39 -35.71 -0.55
C MET A 384 1.05 -35.69 -0.06
N LEU A 385 1.35 -35.04 1.09
CA LEU A 385 2.70 -35.09 1.68
C LEU A 385 3.12 -36.52 2.03
N GLU A 386 2.21 -37.30 2.59
CA GLU A 386 2.45 -38.74 2.92
C GLU A 386 2.61 -39.55 1.64
N ALA A 387 1.75 -39.44 0.65
CA ALA A 387 1.82 -40.13 -0.62
C ALA A 387 3.14 -39.84 -1.35
N HIS A 388 3.61 -38.63 -1.35
CA HIS A 388 4.89 -38.22 -1.94
C HIS A 388 6.11 -38.68 -1.12
N GLY A 389 5.92 -39.06 0.15
CA GLY A 389 7.01 -39.42 1.06
C GLY A 389 7.92 -38.22 1.40
N VAL A 390 7.38 -37.03 1.50
CA VAL A 390 8.12 -35.80 1.73
C VAL A 390 7.89 -35.24 3.13
N ARG A 391 8.68 -34.24 3.52
CA ARG A 391 8.63 -33.61 4.83
C ARG A 391 7.25 -32.97 5.09
N LYS A 392 6.74 -33.19 6.30
CA LYS A 392 5.50 -32.56 6.76
C LYS A 392 5.63 -31.04 6.86
N VAL A 393 4.56 -30.33 6.48
CA VAL A 393 4.43 -28.89 6.57
C VAL A 393 3.28 -28.59 7.54
N GLU A 394 3.49 -27.71 8.50
CA GLU A 394 2.44 -27.32 9.45
C GLU A 394 1.47 -26.34 8.77
N MET A 395 0.16 -26.57 8.97
CA MET A 395 -0.86 -25.71 8.42
C MET A 395 -1.42 -24.79 9.48
N TRP A 396 -1.65 -23.55 9.09
CA TRP A 396 -2.29 -22.54 9.92
C TRP A 396 -3.39 -21.83 9.15
N ASP A 397 -4.63 -21.93 9.64
CA ASP A 397 -5.79 -21.34 8.98
C ASP A 397 -6.07 -19.94 9.54
N PHE A 398 -6.38 -18.99 8.66
CA PHE A 398 -6.86 -17.66 9.00
C PHE A 398 -8.20 -17.36 8.32
N SER A 399 -9.03 -16.50 8.95
CA SER A 399 -10.31 -16.12 8.38
C SER A 399 -10.15 -15.33 7.08
N ARG A 400 -10.97 -15.65 6.08
CA ARG A 400 -11.10 -14.81 4.88
C ARG A 400 -11.61 -13.43 5.28
N LEU A 401 -11.05 -12.39 4.64
CA LEU A 401 -11.51 -11.03 4.79
C LEU A 401 -12.63 -10.75 3.79
N ASN A 402 -13.81 -10.44 4.29
CA ASN A 402 -14.95 -9.96 3.50
C ASN A 402 -15.28 -8.54 3.93
N MET A 403 -15.45 -7.64 2.95
CA MET A 403 -15.80 -6.24 3.18
C MET A 403 -17.23 -5.98 2.69
N MET A 404 -17.99 -5.19 3.44
CA MET A 404 -19.33 -4.76 3.02
C MET A 404 -19.27 -3.95 1.72
N TYR A 405 -20.32 -4.03 0.91
CA TYR A 405 -20.49 -3.29 -0.35
C TYR A 405 -19.34 -3.49 -1.35
N THR A 406 -18.66 -4.66 -1.29
CA THR A 406 -17.41 -4.89 -2.00
C THR A 406 -17.44 -6.15 -2.82
N LEU A 407 -17.01 -6.04 -4.07
CA LEU A 407 -16.79 -7.17 -4.96
C LEU A 407 -15.33 -7.60 -4.88
N MET A 408 -15.11 -8.90 -4.62
CA MET A 408 -13.77 -9.49 -4.52
C MET A 408 -13.46 -10.44 -5.69
N SER A 409 -14.46 -10.71 -6.55
CA SER A 409 -14.30 -11.58 -7.71
C SER A 409 -13.59 -10.86 -8.84
N LYS A 410 -12.42 -11.36 -9.27
CA LYS A 410 -11.65 -10.80 -10.39
C LYS A 410 -12.51 -10.63 -11.66
N ARG A 411 -13.34 -11.61 -12.01
CA ARG A 411 -14.23 -11.53 -13.17
C ARG A 411 -15.25 -10.40 -13.07
N LYS A 412 -15.81 -10.17 -11.87
CA LYS A 412 -16.77 -9.08 -11.64
C LYS A 412 -16.05 -7.73 -11.69
N LEU A 413 -14.85 -7.59 -11.12
CA LEU A 413 -14.04 -6.37 -11.18
C LEU A 413 -13.61 -6.07 -12.63
N GLN A 414 -13.19 -7.09 -13.39
CA GLN A 414 -12.85 -6.93 -14.81
C GLN A 414 -14.04 -6.41 -15.61
N TRP A 415 -15.25 -6.86 -15.33
CA TRP A 415 -16.47 -6.37 -15.98
C TRP A 415 -16.64 -4.86 -15.80
N PHE A 416 -16.35 -4.29 -14.60
CA PHE A 416 -16.41 -2.84 -14.37
C PHE A 416 -15.39 -2.09 -15.23
N VAL A 417 -14.20 -2.64 -15.40
CA VAL A 417 -13.15 -2.05 -16.26
C VAL A 417 -13.58 -2.09 -17.73
N ASP A 418 -14.02 -3.25 -18.21
CA ASP A 418 -14.40 -3.47 -19.60
C ASP A 418 -15.61 -2.62 -20.02
N ASN A 419 -16.55 -2.38 -19.09
CA ASN A 419 -17.73 -1.55 -19.33
C ASN A 419 -17.53 -0.08 -18.93
N LYS A 420 -16.29 0.35 -18.62
CA LYS A 420 -15.92 1.75 -18.33
C LYS A 420 -16.67 2.39 -17.15
N HIS A 421 -17.11 1.60 -16.19
CA HIS A 421 -17.68 2.11 -14.94
C HIS A 421 -16.60 2.66 -14.01
N VAL A 422 -15.35 2.30 -14.23
CA VAL A 422 -14.15 2.70 -13.48
C VAL A 422 -13.01 3.01 -14.44
N GLU A 423 -12.01 3.79 -14.00
CA GLU A 423 -10.84 4.15 -14.81
C GLU A 423 -9.92 2.95 -15.12
N GLY A 424 -9.89 1.96 -14.25
CA GLY A 424 -9.04 0.77 -14.35
C GLY A 424 -8.85 0.07 -13.01
N TRP A 425 -7.90 -0.84 -12.93
CA TRP A 425 -7.61 -1.61 -11.71
C TRP A 425 -7.07 -0.75 -10.55
N TYR A 426 -6.59 0.44 -10.84
CA TYR A 426 -6.12 1.45 -9.89
C TYR A 426 -7.20 2.43 -9.43
N ASP A 427 -8.46 2.22 -9.82
CA ASP A 427 -9.57 3.09 -9.45
C ASP A 427 -9.77 3.14 -7.93
N PRO A 428 -9.94 4.33 -7.32
CA PRO A 428 -10.10 4.48 -5.87
C PRO A 428 -11.31 3.78 -5.25
N ARG A 429 -12.27 3.34 -6.06
CA ARG A 429 -13.45 2.56 -5.64
C ARG A 429 -13.19 1.06 -5.57
N PHE A 430 -12.05 0.59 -6.14
CA PHE A 430 -11.69 -0.82 -6.12
C PHE A 430 -10.98 -1.22 -4.82
N PRO A 431 -11.20 -2.46 -4.33
CA PRO A 431 -10.51 -3.00 -3.16
C PRO A 431 -9.09 -3.50 -3.47
N THR A 432 -8.50 -3.06 -4.58
CA THR A 432 -7.13 -3.40 -4.98
C THR A 432 -6.11 -2.59 -4.17
N VAL A 433 -4.89 -3.09 -4.06
CA VAL A 433 -3.79 -2.36 -3.40
C VAL A 433 -3.65 -0.96 -4.00
N GLN A 434 -3.56 -0.88 -5.33
CA GLN A 434 -3.39 0.38 -6.04
C GLN A 434 -4.57 1.34 -5.83
N GLY A 435 -5.81 0.84 -5.90
CA GLY A 435 -7.01 1.65 -5.68
C GLY A 435 -7.09 2.20 -4.25
N MET A 436 -6.84 1.33 -3.26
CA MET A 436 -6.89 1.73 -1.85
C MET A 436 -5.80 2.75 -1.51
N VAL A 437 -4.56 2.55 -1.97
CA VAL A 437 -3.45 3.49 -1.74
C VAL A 437 -3.71 4.81 -2.47
N ARG A 438 -4.20 4.78 -3.73
CA ARG A 438 -4.60 5.99 -4.46
C ARG A 438 -5.70 6.77 -3.73
N ARG A 439 -6.61 6.07 -3.04
CA ARG A 439 -7.66 6.70 -2.20
C ARG A 439 -7.12 7.25 -0.87
N GLY A 440 -5.82 7.12 -0.59
CA GLY A 440 -5.16 7.65 0.59
C GLY A 440 -5.11 6.69 1.78
N LEU A 441 -5.26 5.38 1.57
CA LEU A 441 -5.00 4.40 2.60
C LEU A 441 -3.50 4.24 2.79
N THR A 442 -3.04 4.41 4.03
CA THR A 442 -1.63 4.17 4.38
C THR A 442 -1.35 2.67 4.54
N VAL A 443 -0.18 2.25 4.12
CA VAL A 443 0.26 0.85 4.30
C VAL A 443 0.28 0.48 5.79
N GLN A 444 0.68 1.42 6.65
CA GLN A 444 0.65 1.23 8.10
C GLN A 444 -0.76 0.95 8.61
N GLY A 445 -1.77 1.73 8.16
CA GLY A 445 -3.17 1.54 8.54
C GLY A 445 -3.72 0.19 8.08
N LEU A 446 -3.38 -0.21 6.87
CA LEU A 446 -3.77 -1.51 6.34
C LEU A 446 -3.14 -2.66 7.12
N ARG A 447 -1.84 -2.59 7.42
CA ARG A 447 -1.11 -3.59 8.22
C ARG A 447 -1.69 -3.70 9.64
N GLU A 448 -1.93 -2.58 10.30
CA GLU A 448 -2.52 -2.55 11.63
C GLU A 448 -3.94 -3.16 11.63
N PHE A 449 -4.77 -2.79 10.66
CA PHE A 449 -6.11 -3.35 10.50
C PHE A 449 -6.09 -4.89 10.35
N ILE A 450 -5.17 -5.42 9.55
CA ILE A 450 -5.04 -6.87 9.34
C ILE A 450 -4.61 -7.58 10.63
N LEU A 451 -3.63 -7.03 11.34
CA LEU A 451 -3.10 -7.64 12.58
C LEU A 451 -4.11 -7.56 13.73
N LEU A 452 -4.93 -6.50 13.81
CA LEU A 452 -6.00 -6.38 14.81
C LEU A 452 -7.11 -7.43 14.67
N GLN A 453 -7.26 -8.07 13.51
CA GLN A 453 -8.21 -9.17 13.35
C GLN A 453 -7.80 -10.45 14.08
N GLY A 454 -6.53 -10.54 14.49
CA GLY A 454 -6.02 -11.66 15.27
C GLY A 454 -6.07 -13.00 14.52
N ALA A 455 -5.98 -14.09 15.30
CA ALA A 455 -6.00 -15.47 14.82
C ALA A 455 -7.43 -16.02 14.63
N SER A 456 -8.46 -15.18 14.66
CA SER A 456 -9.84 -15.62 14.51
C SER A 456 -10.05 -16.35 13.17
N LYS A 457 -10.68 -17.53 13.26
CA LYS A 457 -11.11 -18.31 12.08
C LYS A 457 -12.52 -17.96 11.61
N ASN A 458 -13.24 -17.13 12.39
CA ASN A 458 -14.61 -16.73 12.06
C ASN A 458 -14.61 -15.79 10.85
N VAL A 459 -15.44 -16.10 9.88
CA VAL A 459 -15.66 -15.26 8.71
C VAL A 459 -16.57 -14.11 9.09
N ASN A 460 -16.03 -12.94 9.28
CA ASN A 460 -16.78 -11.72 9.59
C ASN A 460 -16.90 -10.84 8.35
N LEU A 461 -18.09 -10.25 8.18
CA LEU A 461 -18.30 -9.19 7.19
C LEU A 461 -17.87 -7.86 7.84
N MET A 462 -16.80 -7.26 7.31
CA MET A 462 -16.15 -6.09 7.91
C MET A 462 -16.64 -4.80 7.25
N GLU A 463 -16.78 -3.76 8.07
CA GLU A 463 -17.09 -2.41 7.61
C GLU A 463 -15.78 -1.67 7.22
N TRP A 464 -15.83 -0.91 6.13
CA TRP A 464 -14.72 -0.06 5.69
C TRP A 464 -14.37 1.03 6.71
N GLU A 465 -15.37 1.50 7.45
CA GLU A 465 -15.26 2.53 8.47
C GLU A 465 -14.21 2.18 9.54
N LYS A 466 -14.08 0.91 9.89
CA LYS A 466 -13.07 0.44 10.87
C LYS A 466 -11.65 0.62 10.33
N LEU A 467 -11.42 0.30 9.05
CA LEU A 467 -10.14 0.49 8.39
C LEU A 467 -9.80 1.98 8.27
N TRP A 468 -10.76 2.78 7.82
CA TRP A 468 -10.57 4.23 7.66
C TRP A 468 -10.37 4.96 8.99
N HIS A 469 -11.01 4.49 10.08
CA HIS A 469 -10.76 5.02 11.42
C HIS A 469 -9.31 4.81 11.87
N ILE A 470 -8.76 3.62 11.60
CA ILE A 470 -7.33 3.34 11.86
C ILE A 470 -6.44 4.26 11.02
N ASN A 471 -6.76 4.40 9.74
CA ASN A 471 -6.00 5.27 8.84
C ASN A 471 -6.01 6.73 9.32
N LYS A 472 -7.17 7.26 9.69
CA LYS A 472 -7.31 8.61 10.27
C LYS A 472 -6.42 8.80 11.49
N ARG A 473 -6.40 7.84 12.42
CA ARG A 473 -5.56 7.91 13.62
C ARG A 473 -4.07 8.04 13.28
N ILE A 474 -3.64 7.51 12.14
CA ILE A 474 -2.26 7.58 11.65
C ILE A 474 -1.98 8.92 10.96
N ILE A 475 -2.88 9.39 10.11
CA ILE A 475 -2.65 10.60 9.31
C ILE A 475 -2.93 11.89 10.07
N ASP A 476 -3.96 11.96 10.92
CA ASP A 476 -4.38 13.19 11.62
C ASP A 476 -3.27 13.88 12.39
N PRO A 477 -2.41 13.17 13.17
CA PRO A 477 -1.36 13.82 13.95
C PRO A 477 -0.27 14.52 13.14
N VAL A 478 -0.11 14.16 11.85
CA VAL A 478 1.02 14.62 11.01
C VAL A 478 0.58 15.35 9.74
N CYS A 479 -0.71 15.30 9.42
CA CYS A 479 -1.25 15.81 8.17
C CYS A 479 -1.22 17.34 8.11
N PRO A 480 -0.59 17.97 7.09
CA PRO A 480 -0.62 19.42 6.93
C PRO A 480 -2.05 19.91 6.69
N ARG A 481 -2.37 21.07 7.26
CA ARG A 481 -3.71 21.68 7.19
C ARG A 481 -3.70 22.85 6.23
N HIS A 482 -4.64 22.81 5.31
CA HIS A 482 -4.89 23.85 4.32
C HIS A 482 -6.31 24.39 4.45
N THR A 483 -6.52 25.58 3.94
CA THR A 483 -7.82 26.22 3.91
C THR A 483 -8.41 26.14 2.52
N ALA A 484 -9.68 25.76 2.42
CA ALA A 484 -10.43 25.83 1.18
C ALA A 484 -11.87 26.32 1.43
N VAL A 485 -12.41 27.02 0.44
CA VAL A 485 -13.79 27.53 0.41
C VAL A 485 -14.48 26.97 -0.83
N LEU A 486 -15.76 26.56 -0.72
CA LEU A 486 -16.51 25.99 -1.83
C LEU A 486 -16.76 27.07 -2.91
N GLY A 487 -16.30 26.80 -4.15
CA GLY A 487 -16.15 27.81 -5.20
C GLY A 487 -17.45 28.43 -5.70
N GLU A 488 -18.50 27.61 -5.87
CA GLU A 488 -19.76 28.08 -6.48
C GLU A 488 -20.69 28.80 -5.51
N THR A 489 -20.51 28.59 -4.22
CA THR A 489 -21.43 29.11 -3.19
C THR A 489 -20.76 30.07 -2.20
N CYS A 490 -19.47 30.37 -2.38
CA CYS A 490 -18.75 31.25 -1.46
C CYS A 490 -19.36 32.66 -1.38
N VAL A 491 -19.27 33.24 -0.19
CA VAL A 491 -19.75 34.59 0.09
C VAL A 491 -18.56 35.54 0.24
N LYS A 492 -18.64 36.70 -0.36
CA LYS A 492 -17.64 37.77 -0.23
C LYS A 492 -17.79 38.47 1.12
N VAL A 493 -16.66 38.73 1.77
CA VAL A 493 -16.60 39.49 3.01
C VAL A 493 -15.66 40.68 2.82
N THR A 494 -16.11 41.86 3.21
CA THR A 494 -15.24 43.04 3.33
C THR A 494 -14.94 43.28 4.81
N MET A 495 -13.67 43.32 5.18
CA MET A 495 -13.18 43.46 6.56
C MET A 495 -12.64 44.87 6.79
N ALA A 496 -13.46 45.75 7.37
CA ALA A 496 -13.00 47.08 7.79
C ALA A 496 -11.95 46.96 8.92
N GLY A 497 -10.90 47.76 8.87
CA GLY A 497 -9.80 47.73 9.82
C GLY A 497 -8.73 46.67 9.52
N ALA A 498 -8.89 45.82 8.52
CA ALA A 498 -7.87 44.93 8.05
C ALA A 498 -6.77 45.70 7.26
N PRO A 499 -5.49 45.24 7.32
CA PRO A 499 -4.43 45.80 6.48
C PRO A 499 -4.77 45.60 4.99
N GLN A 500 -4.33 46.55 4.14
CA GLN A 500 -4.55 46.42 2.69
C GLN A 500 -3.89 45.19 2.09
N PHE A 501 -2.72 44.83 2.58
CA PHE A 501 -2.02 43.61 2.23
C PHE A 501 -0.97 43.28 3.32
N GLU A 502 -1.08 42.12 3.96
CA GLU A 502 -0.12 41.62 4.91
C GLU A 502 0.05 40.10 4.72
N VAL A 503 1.25 39.60 4.78
CA VAL A 503 1.54 38.14 4.75
C VAL A 503 1.91 37.65 6.14
N LYS A 504 1.09 36.81 6.73
CA LYS A 504 1.33 36.13 8.00
C LYS A 504 1.85 34.74 7.79
N THR A 505 2.86 34.34 8.54
CA THR A 505 3.34 32.95 8.56
C THR A 505 2.65 32.20 9.68
N VAL A 506 1.89 31.15 9.34
CA VAL A 506 1.16 30.32 10.30
C VAL A 506 1.58 28.83 10.17
N PRO A 507 1.57 28.05 11.26
CA PRO A 507 1.90 26.64 11.18
C PRO A 507 0.85 25.87 10.36
N LYS A 508 1.27 24.97 9.47
CA LYS A 508 0.36 24.07 8.76
C LYS A 508 -0.32 23.06 9.71
N HIS A 509 0.24 22.83 10.90
CA HIS A 509 -0.36 21.99 11.93
C HIS A 509 0.00 22.50 13.31
N LYS A 510 -1.01 22.85 14.15
CA LYS A 510 -0.80 23.51 15.46
C LYS A 510 -0.05 22.64 16.50
N LYS A 511 -0.01 21.30 16.33
CA LYS A 511 0.61 20.35 17.25
C LYS A 511 1.79 19.57 16.66
N PHE A 512 2.08 19.75 15.36
CA PHE A 512 3.14 19.02 14.67
C PHE A 512 3.96 19.98 13.81
N GLU A 513 5.06 20.45 14.34
CA GLU A 513 5.99 21.36 13.66
C GLU A 513 6.55 20.79 12.35
N GLY A 514 6.65 19.46 12.24
CA GLY A 514 7.11 18.77 11.03
C GLY A 514 6.25 19.01 9.80
N ALA A 515 5.00 19.47 9.93
CA ALA A 515 4.18 19.88 8.81
C ALA A 515 4.63 21.19 8.16
N GLY A 516 5.51 21.96 8.85
CA GLY A 516 6.02 23.24 8.37
C GLY A 516 5.01 24.38 8.52
N VAL A 517 5.27 25.46 7.79
CA VAL A 517 4.47 26.69 7.84
C VAL A 517 3.84 27.00 6.49
N LYS A 518 2.80 27.82 6.50
CA LYS A 518 2.12 28.35 5.30
C LYS A 518 2.03 29.88 5.38
N ALA A 519 2.09 30.53 4.23
CA ALA A 519 1.84 31.95 4.11
C ALA A 519 0.31 32.18 4.01
N THR A 520 -0.23 33.04 4.85
CA THR A 520 -1.62 33.47 4.83
C THR A 520 -1.66 34.94 4.52
N VAL A 521 -2.28 35.31 3.38
CA VAL A 521 -2.48 36.71 3.00
C VAL A 521 -3.68 37.25 3.76
N VAL A 522 -3.51 38.36 4.44
CA VAL A 522 -4.58 39.15 5.08
C VAL A 522 -4.80 40.40 4.24
N SER A 523 -6.07 40.61 3.85
CA SER A 523 -6.49 41.79 3.14
C SER A 523 -7.96 42.12 3.50
N PRO A 524 -8.50 43.30 3.12
CA PRO A 524 -9.91 43.60 3.37
C PRO A 524 -10.88 42.67 2.64
N ASN A 525 -10.47 42.04 1.53
CA ASN A 525 -11.33 41.24 0.66
C ASN A 525 -11.16 39.76 0.91
N MET A 526 -12.21 39.11 1.38
CA MET A 526 -12.16 37.69 1.79
C MET A 526 -13.31 36.87 1.21
N LEU A 527 -13.15 35.55 1.20
CA LEU A 527 -14.17 34.56 0.88
C LEU A 527 -14.41 33.67 2.09
N ILE A 528 -15.66 33.33 2.34
CA ILE A 528 -16.08 32.32 3.32
C ILE A 528 -17.07 31.36 2.70
N ASP A 529 -17.28 30.21 3.33
CA ASP A 529 -18.30 29.26 2.92
C ASP A 529 -19.72 29.83 3.14
N ALA A 530 -20.63 29.58 2.22
CA ALA A 530 -22.04 30.04 2.36
C ALA A 530 -22.72 29.42 3.60
N GLU A 531 -22.39 28.20 3.97
CA GLU A 531 -22.91 27.56 5.19
C GLU A 531 -22.56 28.37 6.46
N ASP A 532 -21.37 28.94 6.50
CA ASP A 532 -20.96 29.83 7.59
C ASP A 532 -21.70 31.15 7.55
N ALA A 533 -21.86 31.74 6.35
CA ALA A 533 -22.58 32.98 6.17
C ALA A 533 -24.05 32.89 6.63
N LEU A 534 -24.71 31.76 6.38
CA LEU A 534 -26.11 31.51 6.73
C LEU A 534 -26.39 31.55 8.25
N VAL A 535 -25.40 31.27 9.07
CA VAL A 535 -25.55 31.23 10.55
C VAL A 535 -25.03 32.50 11.23
N MET A 536 -24.54 33.48 10.44
CA MET A 536 -24.12 34.81 10.94
C MET A 536 -25.31 35.74 11.13
N SER A 537 -25.19 36.66 12.07
CA SER A 537 -26.19 37.72 12.34
C SER A 537 -25.51 39.07 12.50
N GLU A 538 -26.18 40.12 12.09
CA GLU A 538 -25.68 41.50 12.32
C GLU A 538 -25.49 41.77 13.82
N GLY A 539 -24.41 42.47 14.14
CA GLY A 539 -23.99 42.73 15.52
C GLY A 539 -23.27 41.55 16.23
N GLN A 540 -23.23 40.36 15.62
CA GLN A 540 -22.56 39.20 16.18
C GLN A 540 -21.03 39.33 16.11
N GLU A 541 -20.35 39.00 17.20
CA GLU A 541 -18.91 38.79 17.20
C GLU A 541 -18.56 37.36 16.75
N VAL A 542 -17.68 37.22 15.75
CA VAL A 542 -17.20 35.96 15.16
C VAL A 542 -15.67 35.91 15.12
N THR A 543 -15.07 34.76 15.08
CA THR A 543 -13.61 34.61 14.91
C THR A 543 -13.27 34.18 13.51
N PHE A 544 -12.43 34.94 12.82
CA PHE A 544 -11.74 34.52 11.61
C PHE A 544 -10.45 33.81 12.03
N MET A 545 -10.31 32.54 11.70
CA MET A 545 -9.21 31.69 12.17
C MET A 545 -7.85 32.28 11.73
N ASP A 546 -6.88 32.29 12.66
CA ASP A 546 -5.53 32.82 12.48
C ASP A 546 -5.46 34.32 12.13
N LEU A 547 -6.59 35.04 12.18
CA LEU A 547 -6.71 36.51 12.05
C LEU A 547 -7.08 37.15 13.38
N GLY A 548 -8.24 36.85 13.93
CA GLY A 548 -8.79 37.42 15.14
C GLY A 548 -10.34 37.51 15.09
N ASN A 549 -10.91 38.24 16.04
CA ASN A 549 -12.36 38.47 16.07
C ASN A 549 -12.77 39.64 15.17
N ALA A 550 -14.01 39.61 14.73
CA ALA A 550 -14.65 40.71 14.00
C ALA A 550 -16.14 40.77 14.35
N PHE A 551 -16.70 41.97 14.31
CA PHE A 551 -18.15 42.17 14.36
C PHE A 551 -18.76 42.13 12.97
N VAL A 552 -19.85 41.41 12.79
CA VAL A 552 -20.69 41.46 11.59
C VAL A 552 -21.49 42.75 11.60
N ARG A 553 -21.30 43.62 10.60
CA ARG A 553 -21.96 44.93 10.51
C ARG A 553 -23.13 44.92 9.55
N THR A 554 -22.98 44.28 8.38
CA THR A 554 -24.02 44.23 7.36
C THR A 554 -24.07 42.86 6.70
N ILE A 555 -25.29 42.43 6.32
CA ILE A 555 -25.52 41.20 5.56
C ILE A 555 -26.40 41.55 4.35
N GLU A 556 -25.81 41.54 3.16
CA GLU A 556 -26.49 41.81 1.91
C GLU A 556 -27.02 40.55 1.26
N LYS A 557 -28.25 40.62 0.74
CA LYS A 557 -28.92 39.50 0.08
C LYS A 557 -29.39 39.90 -1.29
N ASP A 558 -29.39 38.97 -2.23
CA ASP A 558 -30.01 39.16 -3.53
C ASP A 558 -31.54 39.04 -3.47
N ALA A 559 -32.20 39.23 -4.62
CA ALA A 559 -33.67 39.18 -4.74
C ALA A 559 -34.25 37.79 -4.37
N SER A 560 -33.42 36.72 -4.39
CA SER A 560 -33.79 35.37 -4.01
C SER A 560 -33.62 35.09 -2.50
N GLY A 561 -33.06 36.06 -1.76
CA GLY A 561 -32.71 35.89 -0.34
C GLY A 561 -31.38 35.25 -0.07
N LYS A 562 -30.58 34.92 -1.09
CA LYS A 562 -29.22 34.38 -0.97
C LYS A 562 -28.25 35.48 -0.52
N ILE A 563 -27.43 35.20 0.49
CA ILE A 563 -26.39 36.13 0.95
C ILE A 563 -25.31 36.24 -0.11
N THR A 564 -25.01 37.47 -0.52
CA THR A 564 -24.01 37.78 -1.55
C THR A 564 -22.78 38.47 -1.00
N HIS A 565 -22.95 39.29 0.07
CA HIS A 565 -21.86 40.02 0.68
C HIS A 565 -22.11 40.22 2.18
N ILE A 566 -21.01 40.27 2.96
CA ILE A 566 -21.02 40.56 4.39
C ILE A 566 -19.96 41.62 4.70
N GLY A 567 -20.38 42.69 5.35
CA GLY A 567 -19.47 43.70 5.91
C GLY A 567 -19.10 43.34 7.36
N CYS A 568 -17.82 43.26 7.64
CA CYS A 568 -17.31 43.02 8.99
C CYS A 568 -16.34 44.12 9.43
N GLU A 569 -16.18 44.29 10.73
CA GLU A 569 -15.22 45.20 11.34
C GLU A 569 -14.31 44.43 12.30
N LEU A 570 -12.99 44.56 12.10
CA LEU A 570 -11.97 43.80 12.83
C LEU A 570 -11.95 44.23 14.31
N HIS A 571 -11.92 43.26 15.22
CA HIS A 571 -11.87 43.44 16.67
C HIS A 571 -10.80 42.54 17.29
N LEU A 572 -9.52 42.96 17.23
CA LEU A 572 -8.39 42.18 17.68
C LEU A 572 -8.28 42.00 19.19
N GLU A 573 -8.94 42.90 19.95
CA GLU A 573 -9.00 42.85 21.42
C GLU A 573 -10.00 41.79 21.92
N GLY A 574 -10.83 41.26 21.03
CA GLY A 574 -11.84 40.23 21.34
C GLY A 574 -11.24 38.91 21.75
N ASN A 575 -11.93 38.21 22.67
CA ASN A 575 -11.45 36.89 23.11
C ASN A 575 -11.93 35.81 22.13
N VAL A 576 -10.97 35.21 21.38
CA VAL A 576 -11.25 34.18 20.40
C VAL A 576 -11.84 32.89 21.00
N LYS A 577 -11.78 32.69 22.35
CA LYS A 577 -12.35 31.52 23.02
C LYS A 577 -13.86 31.68 23.28
N THR A 578 -14.37 32.89 23.37
CA THR A 578 -15.75 33.15 23.73
C THR A 578 -16.71 33.18 22.55
N THR A 579 -16.21 33.41 21.35
CA THR A 579 -17.04 33.42 20.11
C THR A 579 -17.56 32.01 19.80
N LYS A 580 -18.84 31.92 19.46
CA LYS A 580 -19.47 30.65 19.09
C LYS A 580 -19.07 30.18 17.70
N LEU A 581 -18.91 31.14 16.76
CA LEU A 581 -18.62 30.86 15.37
C LEU A 581 -17.13 31.14 15.05
N LYS A 582 -16.47 30.13 14.46
CA LYS A 582 -15.07 30.19 14.03
C LYS A 582 -15.01 29.89 12.54
N LEU A 583 -14.59 30.86 11.75
CA LEU A 583 -14.67 30.85 10.29
C LEU A 583 -13.32 30.53 9.68
N HIS A 584 -13.30 29.70 8.64
CA HIS A 584 -12.19 29.61 7.70
C HIS A 584 -12.45 30.53 6.54
N TRP A 585 -11.40 31.15 6.06
CA TRP A 585 -11.50 32.21 5.06
C TRP A 585 -10.26 32.21 4.16
N LEU A 586 -10.39 32.82 2.98
CA LEU A 586 -9.32 33.05 2.02
C LEU A 586 -9.35 34.49 1.56
N SER A 587 -8.20 35.16 1.46
CA SER A 587 -8.10 36.47 0.83
C SER A 587 -8.23 36.34 -0.68
N THR A 588 -9.05 37.23 -1.31
CA THR A 588 -9.14 37.30 -2.78
C THR A 588 -7.92 37.96 -3.42
N ASP A 589 -7.12 38.67 -2.62
CA ASP A 589 -5.88 39.32 -3.05
C ASP A 589 -4.67 38.40 -3.01
N SER A 590 -4.92 37.11 -2.73
CA SER A 590 -3.91 36.04 -2.82
C SER A 590 -4.09 35.18 -4.09
N ASP A 591 -3.02 34.56 -4.50
CA ASP A 591 -2.99 33.63 -5.64
C ASP A 591 -3.69 32.30 -5.33
N LEU A 592 -5.02 32.34 -5.16
CA LEU A 592 -5.81 31.14 -4.87
C LEU A 592 -5.64 30.07 -5.96
N VAL A 593 -5.78 28.81 -5.57
CA VAL A 593 -5.75 27.67 -6.49
C VAL A 593 -7.13 27.06 -6.65
N GLU A 594 -7.45 26.64 -7.86
CA GLU A 594 -8.67 25.88 -8.12
C GLU A 594 -8.51 24.44 -7.67
N LEU A 595 -9.54 23.89 -7.03
CA LEU A 595 -9.59 22.54 -6.52
C LEU A 595 -10.79 21.79 -7.10
N ASP A 596 -10.56 20.52 -7.45
CA ASP A 596 -11.60 19.54 -7.74
C ASP A 596 -11.58 18.52 -6.57
N LEU A 597 -12.55 18.62 -5.69
CA LEU A 597 -12.74 17.73 -4.54
C LEU A 597 -13.60 16.56 -4.96
N VAL A 598 -13.03 15.34 -4.93
CA VAL A 598 -13.72 14.14 -5.41
C VAL A 598 -14.05 13.22 -4.25
N ASP A 599 -15.33 12.96 -4.04
CA ASP A 599 -15.85 11.95 -3.13
C ASP A 599 -16.29 10.71 -3.87
N PHE A 600 -16.17 9.53 -3.22
CA PHE A 600 -16.55 8.26 -3.81
C PHE A 600 -17.59 7.51 -2.98
N GLY A 601 -18.61 6.99 -3.67
CA GLY A 601 -19.56 6.01 -3.15
C GLY A 601 -19.11 4.56 -3.41
N TYR A 602 -19.92 3.61 -2.95
CA TYR A 602 -19.72 2.20 -3.24
C TYR A 602 -20.20 1.86 -4.65
N LEU A 603 -19.55 0.89 -5.29
CA LEU A 603 -19.95 0.44 -6.63
C LEU A 603 -21.26 -0.35 -6.67
N ILE A 604 -21.66 -0.94 -5.52
CA ILE A 604 -22.89 -1.71 -5.35
C ILE A 604 -23.66 -1.21 -4.12
N THR A 605 -24.98 -1.34 -4.18
CA THR A 605 -25.91 -0.92 -3.12
C THR A 605 -26.18 -2.01 -2.08
N LYS A 606 -25.88 -3.30 -2.37
CA LYS A 606 -26.11 -4.42 -1.47
C LYS A 606 -24.90 -4.67 -0.58
N GLN A 607 -25.11 -4.84 0.73
CA GLN A 607 -24.02 -5.05 1.71
C GLN A 607 -23.19 -6.31 1.43
N LYS A 608 -23.86 -7.39 1.05
CA LYS A 608 -23.27 -8.69 0.76
C LYS A 608 -24.03 -9.32 -0.40
N LEU A 609 -23.30 -9.80 -1.41
CA LEU A 609 -23.89 -10.60 -2.46
C LEU A 609 -24.03 -12.05 -2.00
N GLU A 610 -25.20 -12.61 -2.18
CA GLU A 610 -25.44 -14.03 -2.01
C GLU A 610 -25.09 -14.78 -3.31
N LYS A 611 -25.13 -16.13 -3.26
CA LYS A 611 -24.65 -16.97 -4.37
C LYS A 611 -25.44 -16.76 -5.66
N ASP A 612 -26.74 -16.51 -5.55
CA ASP A 612 -27.68 -16.40 -6.65
C ASP A 612 -27.91 -14.96 -7.12
N ASP A 613 -27.23 -13.97 -6.49
CA ASP A 613 -27.35 -12.57 -6.88
C ASP A 613 -26.56 -12.25 -8.17
N ASP A 614 -27.23 -11.62 -9.13
CA ASP A 614 -26.49 -10.91 -10.17
C ASP A 614 -26.08 -9.54 -9.64
N PHE A 615 -24.78 -9.29 -9.60
CA PHE A 615 -24.25 -8.02 -9.13
C PHE A 615 -24.68 -6.82 -9.99
N LYS A 616 -25.10 -7.07 -11.22
CA LYS A 616 -25.57 -6.04 -12.15
C LYS A 616 -26.90 -5.42 -11.71
N ASP A 617 -27.74 -6.18 -10.99
CA ASP A 617 -29.01 -5.70 -10.48
C ASP A 617 -28.87 -4.74 -9.30
N VAL A 618 -27.69 -4.68 -8.69
CA VAL A 618 -27.39 -3.88 -7.51
C VAL A 618 -26.28 -2.86 -7.74
N LEU A 619 -26.04 -2.49 -8.99
CA LEU A 619 -25.10 -1.43 -9.33
C LEU A 619 -25.56 -0.09 -8.75
N ASN A 620 -24.60 0.67 -8.24
CA ASN A 620 -24.86 2.04 -7.83
C ASN A 620 -24.67 2.97 -9.06
N PRO A 621 -25.69 3.72 -9.47
CA PRO A 621 -25.63 4.55 -10.67
C PRO A 621 -24.69 5.76 -10.53
N GLU A 622 -24.49 6.25 -9.30
CA GLU A 622 -23.65 7.41 -9.03
C GLU A 622 -22.65 7.10 -7.92
N THR A 623 -21.38 7.08 -8.27
CA THR A 623 -20.30 6.63 -7.38
C THR A 623 -19.12 7.59 -7.29
N GLU A 624 -19.15 8.69 -8.04
CA GLU A 624 -18.10 9.72 -8.07
C GLU A 624 -18.76 11.10 -8.05
N PHE A 625 -18.38 11.93 -7.08
CA PHE A 625 -19.00 13.24 -6.84
C PHE A 625 -17.92 14.31 -6.85
N HIS A 626 -18.06 15.31 -7.71
CA HIS A 626 -17.13 16.41 -7.84
C HIS A 626 -17.68 17.67 -7.16
N THR A 627 -16.80 18.35 -6.44
CA THR A 627 -17.11 19.64 -5.81
C THR A 627 -16.01 20.64 -6.12
N SER A 628 -16.35 21.74 -6.78
CA SER A 628 -15.42 22.83 -7.04
C SER A 628 -15.12 23.61 -5.76
N ALA A 629 -13.85 23.94 -5.52
CA ALA A 629 -13.42 24.74 -4.39
C ALA A 629 -12.23 25.64 -4.76
N ARG A 630 -11.96 26.64 -3.93
CA ARG A 630 -10.75 27.45 -3.98
C ARG A 630 -9.91 27.17 -2.75
N GLY A 631 -8.61 26.92 -2.94
CA GLY A 631 -7.65 26.64 -1.88
C GLY A 631 -6.60 27.73 -1.72
N ASP A 632 -5.91 27.69 -0.59
CA ASP A 632 -4.80 28.62 -0.34
C ASP A 632 -3.63 28.39 -1.30
N GLN A 633 -2.87 29.45 -1.61
CA GLN A 633 -1.76 29.43 -2.57
C GLN A 633 -0.65 28.44 -2.24
N ASN A 634 -0.51 28.02 -0.97
CA ASN A 634 0.55 27.06 -0.57
C ASN A 634 0.30 25.67 -1.13
N MET A 635 -0.91 25.36 -1.58
CA MET A 635 -1.26 24.07 -2.18
C MET A 635 -0.59 23.85 -3.55
N ARG A 636 -0.01 24.90 -4.17
CA ARG A 636 0.77 24.77 -5.42
C ARG A 636 1.99 23.86 -5.29
N THR A 637 2.51 23.69 -4.08
CA THR A 637 3.70 22.87 -3.82
C THR A 637 3.38 21.42 -3.49
N LEU A 638 2.11 21.07 -3.37
CA LEU A 638 1.68 19.70 -3.06
C LEU A 638 2.04 18.73 -4.19
N GLN A 639 2.49 17.54 -3.81
CA GLN A 639 2.87 16.48 -4.73
C GLN A 639 1.83 15.35 -4.73
N LYS A 640 1.76 14.60 -5.83
CA LYS A 640 0.88 13.43 -5.94
C LYS A 640 1.12 12.45 -4.80
N GLY A 641 0.07 11.99 -4.16
CA GLY A 641 0.09 11.04 -3.04
C GLY A 641 0.26 11.69 -1.66
N GLU A 642 0.51 13.01 -1.58
CA GLU A 642 0.55 13.70 -0.30
C GLU A 642 -0.84 13.79 0.34
N HIS A 643 -0.90 13.51 1.65
CA HIS A 643 -2.11 13.69 2.45
C HIS A 643 -2.19 15.10 3.00
N LEU A 644 -3.39 15.66 3.01
CA LEU A 644 -3.68 16.94 3.62
C LEU A 644 -5.06 16.93 4.29
N GLN A 645 -5.23 17.80 5.26
CA GLN A 645 -6.54 18.13 5.80
C GLN A 645 -7.00 19.47 5.23
N LEU A 646 -8.16 19.51 4.60
CA LEU A 646 -8.90 20.75 4.41
C LEU A 646 -9.70 21.00 5.69
N GLU A 647 -9.35 22.06 6.40
CA GLU A 647 -9.93 22.37 7.71
C GLU A 647 -11.47 22.41 7.63
N ARG A 648 -12.14 21.65 8.52
CA ARG A 648 -13.60 21.44 8.57
C ARG A 648 -14.20 20.65 7.39
N LYS A 649 -13.46 20.37 6.31
CA LYS A 649 -13.97 19.64 5.13
C LYS A 649 -13.57 18.14 5.14
N GLY A 650 -12.44 17.78 5.73
CA GLY A 650 -11.98 16.41 5.83
C GLY A 650 -10.54 16.19 5.39
N TYR A 651 -10.17 14.92 5.22
CA TYR A 651 -8.85 14.52 4.76
C TYR A 651 -8.90 14.23 3.27
N TYR A 652 -7.81 14.54 2.60
CA TYR A 652 -7.67 14.36 1.16
C TYR A 652 -6.28 13.84 0.83
N VAL A 653 -6.16 13.20 -0.32
CA VAL A 653 -4.90 12.84 -0.95
C VAL A 653 -4.81 13.49 -2.32
N VAL A 654 -3.65 13.98 -2.68
CA VAL A 654 -3.42 14.62 -3.99
C VAL A 654 -3.34 13.57 -5.09
N ASP A 655 -4.29 13.56 -6.01
CA ASP A 655 -4.27 12.68 -7.19
C ASP A 655 -3.61 13.34 -8.40
N ARG A 656 -3.94 14.63 -8.64
CA ARG A 656 -3.27 15.47 -9.64
C ARG A 656 -2.82 16.76 -8.96
N PRO A 657 -1.50 17.05 -8.92
CA PRO A 657 -0.96 18.26 -8.32
C PRO A 657 -1.27 19.50 -9.19
N TYR A 658 -0.83 20.67 -8.75
CA TYR A 658 -0.93 21.89 -9.52
C TYR A 658 -0.12 21.79 -10.82
N MET A 659 -0.77 21.95 -11.95
CA MET A 659 -0.17 21.87 -13.29
C MET A 659 -0.15 23.21 -14.03
N GLY A 660 -0.76 24.26 -13.46
CA GLY A 660 -0.87 25.59 -14.04
C GLY A 660 -2.27 26.18 -13.88
N PRO A 661 -2.45 27.47 -14.24
CA PRO A 661 -3.76 28.14 -14.20
C PRO A 661 -4.80 27.40 -15.05
N GLY A 662 -6.05 27.36 -14.57
CA GLY A 662 -7.16 26.70 -15.26
C GLY A 662 -7.15 25.18 -15.19
N GLN A 663 -6.18 24.59 -14.49
CA GLN A 663 -6.15 23.15 -14.21
C GLN A 663 -6.28 22.91 -12.70
N PRO A 664 -7.47 22.56 -12.20
CA PRO A 664 -7.67 22.39 -10.76
C PRO A 664 -6.81 21.25 -10.21
N ILE A 665 -6.33 21.42 -8.99
CA ILE A 665 -5.69 20.33 -8.22
C ILE A 665 -6.79 19.32 -7.92
N LYS A 666 -6.61 18.04 -8.35
CA LYS A 666 -7.56 16.97 -8.04
C LYS A 666 -7.21 16.35 -6.69
N LEU A 667 -8.15 16.45 -5.76
CA LEU A 667 -8.02 15.94 -4.40
C LEU A 667 -9.07 14.85 -4.16
N LEU A 668 -8.62 13.63 -3.84
CA LEU A 668 -9.51 12.53 -3.51
C LEU A 668 -9.79 12.52 -2.01
N SER A 669 -11.05 12.44 -1.64
CA SER A 669 -11.50 12.34 -0.25
C SER A 669 -11.02 11.05 0.40
N VAL A 670 -10.32 11.19 1.53
CA VAL A 670 -9.88 10.07 2.38
C VAL A 670 -10.93 9.91 3.49
N PRO A 671 -11.66 8.78 3.55
CA PRO A 671 -12.67 8.58 4.57
C PRO A 671 -12.09 8.66 5.99
N ASP A 672 -12.87 9.18 6.93
CA ASP A 672 -12.44 9.38 8.32
C ASP A 672 -12.98 8.34 9.31
N GLY A 673 -13.65 7.30 8.81
CA GLY A 673 -14.30 6.29 9.61
C GLY A 673 -15.68 6.69 10.14
N GLY A 674 -16.16 7.90 9.86
CA GLY A 674 -17.56 8.30 10.02
C GLY A 674 -18.39 7.92 8.79
N LYS A 675 -19.73 7.92 8.91
CA LYS A 675 -20.60 7.74 7.74
C LYS A 675 -20.38 8.92 6.78
N SER A 676 -19.87 8.64 5.59
CA SER A 676 -19.58 9.65 4.58
C SER A 676 -20.87 10.35 4.12
N LYS A 677 -20.76 11.60 3.65
CA LYS A 677 -21.91 12.34 3.08
C LYS A 677 -22.49 11.59 1.86
N SER A 678 -21.67 10.90 1.10
CA SER A 678 -22.08 10.07 -0.05
C SER A 678 -22.79 8.77 0.34
N GLN A 679 -22.67 8.31 1.59
CA GLN A 679 -23.41 7.15 2.13
C GLN A 679 -24.76 7.56 2.73
N LYS A 680 -25.02 8.86 2.90
CA LYS A 680 -26.27 9.40 3.42
C LYS A 680 -27.23 9.86 2.32
N ARG A 681 -26.83 9.79 1.05
CA ARG A 681 -27.65 10.10 -0.13
C ARG A 681 -28.20 8.82 -0.80
#